data_1ee516d2fed0f6d238b3e179b6ba3ad2
#
_entry.id   1ee516d2fed0f6d238b3e179b6ba3ad2
#
_cell.length_a   1.000
_cell.length_b   1.000
_cell.length_c   1.000
_cell.angle_alpha   90.00
_cell.angle_beta   90.00
_cell.angle_gamma   90.00
#
_symmetry.space_group_name_H-M   'P 1'
#
loop_
_entity.id
_entity.type
_entity.pdbx_description
1 polymer ?
#
loop_
_entity_poly.entity_id
_entity_poly.type
_entity_poly.pdbx_seq_one_letter_code
_entity_poly.pdbx_strand_id
1 'polypeptide(L)'
;MEALVELLEHTARSVFLTGKAGTGKTTFLNDFVKKTRKKHIIVAPTGIAAINAGGVTIHSLFGLPLRTFVPTTEPVDPNLAMNINELFPHFKYRKDKLDLFREIELIIIDEVSMLRADLLDMMDHSLRRVRRNQLPFGGAQLLLIGDLYQLPPVVREDSERILSKFYPTPFFFSAKALQGLPLISVELMKVYRQQDKEFLEILNAVRHADFRNLDFEELNSRYQPDFEPENETYIHLCSHNRMADHINQKKMRELSGTSHFYQAAVTGEFKETQYPNDEILELKEGSQIMFIRNDSSPEKKFYNGRLATISHVEEDLIKAVFEETGTEITVTKEVWEQKRYSLDAEKNIKTEVIGSFEQYPIRLAWAVTIHKSQGLTFDRVIIDAGRSFASGQVYVALSRCRTLKGIVLKSKITPEAVFCDQRIEDFQESTNANDILEQLVKQDKYAYSLHKIQMTADAGWLKEAVIHWKSSAVSSEIPDQKKLKELLQNFEKEAGKLEDIFRKFKKIIQQMSESFAVGERKWSEIEDKCKGAVDFFYNNTVENFFLPLKDFYSETSGARGLKAFNAETRTLLYDLADYIDRLKDCDLLGVPLFDKENEVDTSVVIVKKPTHLITFQLFDEGMPPYEIAEKRKITVATVYRHLAKMGLTEVEKTFKM
;
A
#
# COMPACT_ATOMS: atom_id res chain seq x y z
N MET A 1 -11.42 -10.42 16.65
CA MET A 1 -10.25 -9.68 16.07
C MET A 1 -9.14 -10.63 15.63
N GLU A 2 -8.76 -11.60 16.48
CA GLU A 2 -7.73 -12.60 16.15
C GLU A 2 -8.09 -13.39 14.90
N ALA A 3 -9.32 -13.88 14.78
CA ALA A 3 -9.77 -14.60 13.59
C ALA A 3 -9.70 -13.76 12.29
N LEU A 4 -9.93 -12.44 12.37
CA LEU A 4 -9.76 -11.55 11.23
C LEU A 4 -8.30 -11.43 10.80
N VAL A 5 -7.40 -11.27 11.77
CA VAL A 5 -5.95 -11.24 11.49
C VAL A 5 -5.50 -12.57 10.89
N GLU A 6 -5.95 -13.69 11.45
CA GLU A 6 -5.64 -15.02 10.94
C GLU A 6 -6.17 -15.23 9.51
N LEU A 7 -7.39 -14.75 9.21
CA LEU A 7 -7.95 -14.79 7.86
C LEU A 7 -7.11 -13.97 6.86
N LEU A 8 -6.74 -12.75 7.24
CA LEU A 8 -5.95 -11.88 6.37
C LEU A 8 -4.55 -12.43 6.14
N GLU A 9 -3.92 -13.01 7.16
CA GLU A 9 -2.54 -13.52 7.09
C GLU A 9 -2.45 -14.87 6.37
N HIS A 10 -3.40 -15.77 6.64
CA HIS A 10 -3.32 -17.17 6.23
C HIS A 10 -4.31 -17.58 5.16
N THR A 11 -4.97 -16.62 4.50
CA THR A 11 -5.88 -16.91 3.37
C THR A 11 -5.73 -15.88 2.25
N ALA A 12 -6.32 -16.16 1.07
CA ALA A 12 -6.44 -15.20 -0.03
C ALA A 12 -7.79 -14.47 -0.05
N ARG A 13 -8.65 -14.69 0.96
CA ARG A 13 -9.99 -14.13 1.01
C ARG A 13 -9.94 -12.62 1.23
N SER A 14 -10.55 -11.87 0.35
CA SER A 14 -10.64 -10.41 0.48
C SER A 14 -11.69 -10.02 1.50
N VAL A 15 -11.42 -8.94 2.24
CA VAL A 15 -12.24 -8.50 3.36
C VAL A 15 -12.63 -7.04 3.21
N PHE A 16 -13.89 -6.73 3.45
CA PHE A 16 -14.39 -5.40 3.74
C PHE A 16 -14.56 -5.25 5.27
N LEU A 17 -13.64 -4.53 5.90
CA LEU A 17 -13.70 -4.20 7.32
C LEU A 17 -14.52 -2.93 7.50
N THR A 18 -15.69 -3.06 8.06
CA THR A 18 -16.64 -1.97 8.31
C THR A 18 -16.90 -1.76 9.79
N GLY A 19 -17.72 -0.77 10.10
CA GLY A 19 -18.17 -0.45 11.46
C GLY A 19 -18.44 1.02 11.60
N LYS A 20 -19.22 1.37 12.62
CA LYS A 20 -19.64 2.73 12.93
C LYS A 20 -18.47 3.68 13.14
N ALA A 21 -18.72 4.98 13.11
CA ALA A 21 -17.73 5.98 13.50
C ALA A 21 -17.21 5.67 14.93
N GLY A 22 -15.86 5.65 15.10
CA GLY A 22 -15.27 5.41 16.41
C GLY A 22 -15.16 3.95 16.86
N THR A 23 -15.32 2.96 15.97
CA THR A 23 -15.15 1.52 16.29
C THR A 23 -13.72 1.02 16.24
N GLY A 24 -12.74 1.89 15.92
CA GLY A 24 -11.33 1.52 15.96
C GLY A 24 -10.77 0.92 14.65
N LYS A 25 -11.39 1.15 13.50
CA LYS A 25 -10.90 0.70 12.19
C LYS A 25 -9.45 1.10 11.90
N THR A 26 -9.12 2.37 12.10
CA THR A 26 -7.75 2.88 11.92
C THR A 26 -6.76 2.30 12.93
N THR A 27 -7.21 2.04 14.17
CA THR A 27 -6.38 1.36 15.18
C THR A 27 -6.06 -0.06 14.74
N PHE A 28 -7.08 -0.79 14.26
CA PHE A 28 -6.87 -2.12 13.69
C PHE A 28 -5.86 -2.09 12.54
N LEU A 29 -6.02 -1.18 11.60
CA LEU A 29 -5.09 -1.01 10.47
C LEU A 29 -3.66 -0.85 10.96
N ASN A 30 -3.43 0.11 11.88
CA ASN A 30 -2.10 0.41 12.40
C ASN A 30 -1.46 -0.76 13.16
N ASP A 31 -2.27 -1.54 13.86
CA ASP A 31 -1.79 -2.72 14.60
C ASP A 31 -1.55 -3.92 13.66
N PHE A 32 -2.39 -4.09 12.65
CA PHE A 32 -2.26 -5.16 11.67
C PHE A 32 -1.01 -5.01 10.80
N VAL A 33 -0.77 -3.81 10.26
CA VAL A 33 0.41 -3.57 9.38
C VAL A 33 1.76 -3.75 10.09
N LYS A 34 1.80 -3.62 11.42
CA LYS A 34 3.00 -3.90 12.22
C LYS A 34 3.28 -5.39 12.41
N LYS A 35 2.27 -6.24 12.23
CA LYS A 35 2.32 -7.67 12.54
C LYS A 35 2.30 -8.55 11.30
N THR A 36 1.68 -8.08 10.21
CA THR A 36 1.54 -8.87 8.98
C THR A 36 2.89 -9.13 8.33
N ARG A 37 3.07 -10.34 7.84
CA ARG A 37 4.23 -10.77 7.05
C ARG A 37 3.98 -10.62 5.54
N LYS A 38 2.72 -10.36 5.14
CA LYS A 38 2.39 -10.16 3.72
C LYS A 38 3.01 -8.89 3.17
N LYS A 39 3.59 -8.98 1.98
CA LYS A 39 4.04 -7.82 1.21
C LYS A 39 2.84 -6.96 0.85
N HIS A 40 2.67 -5.85 1.55
CA HIS A 40 1.45 -5.04 1.45
C HIS A 40 1.73 -3.58 1.07
N ILE A 41 0.71 -2.96 0.52
CA ILE A 41 0.65 -1.52 0.26
C ILE A 41 -0.62 -0.96 0.89
N ILE A 42 -0.55 0.31 1.33
CA ILE A 42 -1.69 1.06 1.85
C ILE A 42 -2.00 2.19 0.88
N VAL A 43 -3.23 2.27 0.44
CA VAL A 43 -3.70 3.34 -0.44
C VAL A 43 -5.03 3.93 0.05
N ALA A 44 -5.32 5.16 -0.34
CA ALA A 44 -6.60 5.80 -0.06
C ALA A 44 -7.08 6.67 -1.23
N PRO A 45 -8.38 6.97 -1.31
CA PRO A 45 -8.93 7.82 -2.37
C PRO A 45 -8.45 9.27 -2.32
N THR A 46 -8.18 9.80 -1.12
CA THR A 46 -7.80 11.20 -0.91
C THR A 46 -6.41 11.34 -0.28
N GLY A 47 -5.75 12.50 -0.48
CA GLY A 47 -4.43 12.76 0.08
C GLY A 47 -4.41 12.73 1.61
N ILE A 48 -5.40 13.33 2.27
CA ILE A 48 -5.49 13.36 3.73
C ILE A 48 -5.68 11.95 4.30
N ALA A 49 -6.57 11.15 3.70
CA ALA A 49 -6.77 9.77 4.13
C ALA A 49 -5.50 8.93 3.93
N ALA A 50 -4.79 9.11 2.82
CA ALA A 50 -3.54 8.43 2.55
C ALA A 50 -2.44 8.75 3.59
N ILE A 51 -2.29 10.02 3.93
CA ILE A 51 -1.34 10.46 4.97
C ILE A 51 -1.70 9.86 6.33
N ASN A 52 -2.98 9.92 6.71
CA ASN A 52 -3.46 9.39 7.99
C ASN A 52 -3.27 7.87 8.11
N ALA A 53 -3.46 7.14 7.01
CA ALA A 53 -3.24 5.70 6.94
C ALA A 53 -1.76 5.30 6.81
N GLY A 54 -0.85 6.27 6.65
CA GLY A 54 0.57 6.01 6.43
C GLY A 54 0.91 5.48 5.04
N GLY A 55 -0.01 5.64 4.07
CA GLY A 55 0.09 5.16 2.70
C GLY A 55 0.21 6.28 1.66
N VAL A 56 -0.24 6.00 0.43
CA VAL A 56 -0.22 6.92 -0.71
C VAL A 56 -1.60 6.95 -1.39
N THR A 57 -1.86 7.96 -2.23
CA THR A 57 -3.13 7.98 -2.97
C THR A 57 -3.16 6.95 -4.08
N ILE A 58 -4.35 6.37 -4.35
CA ILE A 58 -4.58 5.42 -5.44
C ILE A 58 -4.08 5.99 -6.77
N HIS A 59 -4.43 7.24 -7.08
CA HIS A 59 -4.01 7.90 -8.32
C HIS A 59 -2.48 8.01 -8.45
N SER A 60 -1.78 8.33 -7.37
CA SER A 60 -0.31 8.45 -7.37
C SER A 60 0.35 7.08 -7.58
N LEU A 61 -0.10 6.07 -6.82
CA LEU A 61 0.51 4.74 -6.90
C LEU A 61 0.29 4.10 -8.26
N PHE A 62 -0.95 4.09 -8.75
CA PHE A 62 -1.30 3.42 -10.01
C PHE A 62 -1.08 4.31 -11.25
N GLY A 63 -0.78 5.62 -11.06
CA GLY A 63 -0.65 6.56 -12.18
C GLY A 63 -1.94 6.70 -12.98
N LEU A 64 -3.09 6.63 -12.30
CA LEU A 64 -4.39 6.66 -12.96
C LEU A 64 -4.75 8.07 -13.43
N PRO A 65 -5.38 8.20 -14.60
CA PRO A 65 -5.88 9.48 -15.08
C PRO A 65 -7.06 9.98 -14.23
N LEU A 66 -7.19 11.30 -14.10
CA LEU A 66 -8.31 11.95 -13.41
C LEU A 66 -9.58 12.04 -14.28
N ARG A 67 -9.84 10.99 -15.08
CA ARG A 67 -10.99 10.91 -15.99
C ARG A 67 -11.92 9.79 -15.55
N THR A 68 -13.19 9.91 -15.88
CA THR A 68 -14.18 8.83 -15.69
C THR A 68 -13.83 7.65 -16.57
N PHE A 69 -13.85 6.45 -16.03
CA PHE A 69 -13.59 5.22 -16.78
C PHE A 69 -14.87 4.43 -16.97
N VAL A 70 -15.02 3.80 -18.14
CA VAL A 70 -16.11 2.87 -18.43
C VAL A 70 -15.57 1.54 -18.95
N PRO A 71 -16.08 0.40 -18.44
CA PRO A 71 -15.53 -0.93 -18.71
C PRO A 71 -16.06 -1.48 -20.06
N THR A 72 -15.79 -0.76 -21.14
CA THR A 72 -16.14 -1.15 -22.52
C THR A 72 -14.94 -0.96 -23.46
N THR A 73 -14.91 -1.73 -24.53
CA THR A 73 -13.98 -1.54 -25.65
C THR A 73 -14.55 -0.66 -26.76
N GLU A 74 -15.85 -0.34 -26.71
CA GLU A 74 -16.52 0.52 -27.67
C GLU A 74 -16.05 1.97 -27.55
N PRO A 75 -16.03 2.74 -28.64
CA PRO A 75 -15.70 4.16 -28.60
C PRO A 75 -16.68 4.93 -27.69
N VAL A 76 -16.13 5.81 -26.86
CA VAL A 76 -16.90 6.74 -26.01
C VAL A 76 -16.46 8.18 -26.31
N ASP A 77 -17.30 9.17 -25.95
CA ASP A 77 -16.91 10.56 -26.08
C ASP A 77 -15.68 10.87 -25.20
N PRO A 78 -14.52 11.23 -25.79
CA PRO A 78 -13.30 11.47 -25.02
C PRO A 78 -13.40 12.62 -24.02
N ASN A 79 -14.37 13.54 -24.17
CA ASN A 79 -14.58 14.62 -23.21
C ASN A 79 -15.31 14.16 -21.95
N LEU A 80 -16.04 13.06 -22.01
CA LEU A 80 -16.88 12.55 -20.93
C LEU A 80 -16.24 11.38 -20.18
N ALA A 81 -15.68 10.42 -20.91
CA ALA A 81 -15.09 9.22 -20.31
C ALA A 81 -13.93 8.67 -21.13
N MET A 82 -13.29 7.65 -20.60
CA MET A 82 -12.31 6.82 -21.29
C MET A 82 -12.71 5.35 -21.23
N ASN A 83 -12.43 4.60 -22.28
CA ASN A 83 -12.67 3.16 -22.37
C ASN A 83 -11.41 2.33 -22.03
N ILE A 84 -11.54 1.00 -22.09
CA ILE A 84 -10.44 0.05 -21.81
C ILE A 84 -9.23 0.29 -22.73
N ASN A 85 -9.43 0.56 -24.02
CA ASN A 85 -8.36 0.75 -24.99
C ASN A 85 -7.56 2.03 -24.70
N GLU A 86 -8.23 3.09 -24.25
CA GLU A 86 -7.61 4.36 -23.84
C GLU A 86 -6.91 4.25 -22.47
N LEU A 87 -7.36 3.35 -21.59
CA LEU A 87 -6.75 3.12 -20.28
C LEU A 87 -5.39 2.43 -20.39
N PHE A 88 -5.23 1.45 -21.26
CA PHE A 88 -4.02 0.64 -21.34
C PHE A 88 -2.71 1.41 -21.60
N PRO A 89 -2.67 2.48 -22.41
CA PRO A 89 -1.46 3.30 -22.57
C PRO A 89 -0.94 3.94 -21.27
N HIS A 90 -1.80 4.16 -20.28
CA HIS A 90 -1.40 4.71 -18.97
C HIS A 90 -0.61 3.70 -18.10
N PHE A 91 -0.66 2.41 -18.41
CA PHE A 91 0.03 1.35 -17.67
C PHE A 91 1.46 1.07 -18.17
N LYS A 92 2.11 2.06 -18.79
CA LYS A 92 3.52 2.00 -19.16
C LYS A 92 4.39 2.38 -17.96
N TYR A 93 4.53 1.45 -17.03
CA TYR A 93 5.32 1.66 -15.82
C TYR A 93 6.81 1.42 -16.05
N ARG A 94 7.67 2.08 -15.25
CA ARG A 94 9.09 1.79 -15.16
C ARG A 94 9.31 0.42 -14.50
N LYS A 95 10.50 -0.16 -14.71
CA LYS A 95 10.83 -1.51 -14.23
C LYS A 95 10.62 -1.66 -12.72
N ASP A 96 11.11 -0.71 -11.93
CA ASP A 96 10.96 -0.67 -10.47
C ASP A 96 9.50 -0.80 -10.02
N LYS A 97 8.60 -0.11 -10.70
CA LYS A 97 7.16 -0.15 -10.41
C LYS A 97 6.48 -1.44 -10.89
N LEU A 98 6.93 -1.99 -12.02
CA LEU A 98 6.46 -3.29 -12.50
C LEU A 98 6.82 -4.39 -11.51
N ASP A 99 8.04 -4.37 -11.01
CA ASP A 99 8.54 -5.35 -10.04
C ASP A 99 7.78 -5.20 -8.70
N LEU A 100 7.57 -3.97 -8.22
CA LEU A 100 6.74 -3.71 -7.04
C LEU A 100 5.33 -4.33 -7.18
N PHE A 101 4.64 -4.09 -8.31
CA PHE A 101 3.27 -4.59 -8.51
C PHE A 101 3.19 -6.12 -8.62
N ARG A 102 4.28 -6.78 -9.00
CA ARG A 102 4.37 -8.24 -9.03
C ARG A 102 4.52 -8.84 -7.63
N GLU A 103 5.21 -8.12 -6.74
CA GLU A 103 5.48 -8.58 -5.37
C GLU A 103 4.32 -8.34 -4.38
N ILE A 104 3.34 -7.48 -4.69
CA ILE A 104 2.23 -7.17 -3.79
C ILE A 104 1.39 -8.43 -3.54
N GLU A 105 1.22 -8.80 -2.26
CA GLU A 105 0.33 -9.88 -1.81
C GLU A 105 -0.99 -9.33 -1.28
N LEU A 106 -0.96 -8.16 -0.61
CA LEU A 106 -2.11 -7.53 0.02
C LEU A 106 -2.20 -6.04 -0.33
N ILE A 107 -3.38 -5.62 -0.79
CA ILE A 107 -3.70 -4.21 -1.03
C ILE A 107 -4.69 -3.75 0.04
N ILE A 108 -4.29 -2.79 0.84
CA ILE A 108 -5.12 -2.18 1.87
C ILE A 108 -5.64 -0.84 1.35
N ILE A 109 -6.97 -0.69 1.32
CA ILE A 109 -7.63 0.54 0.87
C ILE A 109 -8.40 1.13 2.04
N ASP A 110 -7.90 2.24 2.59
CA ASP A 110 -8.60 2.97 3.65
C ASP A 110 -9.59 4.00 3.08
N GLU A 111 -10.63 4.34 3.87
CA GLU A 111 -11.74 5.23 3.49
C GLU A 111 -12.42 4.82 2.16
N VAL A 112 -12.66 3.50 2.02
CA VAL A 112 -13.18 2.91 0.79
C VAL A 112 -14.61 3.38 0.44
N SER A 113 -15.36 3.94 1.39
CA SER A 113 -16.69 4.54 1.13
C SER A 113 -16.65 5.64 0.06
N MET A 114 -15.51 6.35 -0.04
CA MET A 114 -15.29 7.42 -1.02
C MET A 114 -14.71 6.90 -2.35
N LEU A 115 -14.45 5.60 -2.49
CA LEU A 115 -13.86 5.00 -3.68
C LEU A 115 -14.95 4.70 -4.71
N ARG A 116 -14.79 5.24 -5.92
CA ARG A 116 -15.70 4.96 -7.04
C ARG A 116 -15.43 3.58 -7.63
N ALA A 117 -16.51 2.93 -8.12
CA ALA A 117 -16.45 1.61 -8.76
C ALA A 117 -15.49 1.59 -9.96
N ASP A 118 -15.55 2.58 -10.83
CA ASP A 118 -14.69 2.69 -12.00
C ASP A 118 -13.21 2.84 -11.66
N LEU A 119 -12.88 3.51 -10.55
CA LEU A 119 -11.51 3.65 -10.09
C LEU A 119 -10.95 2.32 -9.59
N LEU A 120 -11.78 1.51 -8.92
CA LEU A 120 -11.40 0.17 -8.49
C LEU A 120 -11.18 -0.77 -9.68
N ASP A 121 -12.02 -0.66 -10.72
CA ASP A 121 -11.82 -1.42 -11.97
C ASP A 121 -10.56 -1.01 -12.72
N MET A 122 -10.18 0.28 -12.72
CA MET A 122 -8.90 0.72 -13.29
C MET A 122 -7.69 0.10 -12.56
N MET A 123 -7.76 -0.03 -11.22
CA MET A 123 -6.73 -0.71 -10.44
C MET A 123 -6.63 -2.19 -10.83
N ASP A 124 -7.76 -2.87 -10.97
CA ASP A 124 -7.84 -4.26 -11.40
C ASP A 124 -7.20 -4.48 -12.77
N HIS A 125 -7.58 -3.68 -13.77
CA HIS A 125 -6.98 -3.75 -15.10
C HIS A 125 -5.46 -3.54 -15.10
N SER A 126 -4.96 -2.62 -14.27
CA SER A 126 -3.52 -2.39 -14.09
C SER A 126 -2.82 -3.65 -13.56
N LEU A 127 -3.33 -4.23 -12.48
CA LEU A 127 -2.70 -5.37 -11.81
C LEU A 127 -2.77 -6.64 -12.65
N ARG A 128 -3.92 -6.96 -13.27
CA ARG A 128 -4.02 -8.11 -14.17
C ARG A 128 -3.00 -8.02 -15.30
N ARG A 129 -2.84 -6.84 -15.90
CA ARG A 129 -1.87 -6.62 -16.98
C ARG A 129 -0.43 -6.79 -16.53
N VAL A 130 -0.04 -6.15 -15.42
CA VAL A 130 1.36 -6.17 -14.93
C VAL A 130 1.75 -7.55 -14.43
N ARG A 131 0.86 -8.21 -13.72
CA ARG A 131 1.08 -9.55 -13.14
C ARG A 131 0.84 -10.68 -14.14
N ARG A 132 0.35 -10.36 -15.35
CA ARG A 132 -0.04 -11.34 -16.38
C ARG A 132 -0.97 -12.43 -15.83
N ASN A 133 -1.86 -12.04 -14.94
CA ASN A 133 -2.78 -12.93 -14.24
C ASN A 133 -4.21 -12.40 -14.38
N GLN A 134 -5.15 -13.23 -14.87
CA GLN A 134 -6.54 -12.84 -15.14
C GLN A 134 -7.45 -12.91 -13.90
N LEU A 135 -6.94 -13.38 -12.77
CA LEU A 135 -7.69 -13.30 -11.50
C LEU A 135 -7.92 -11.84 -11.10
N PRO A 136 -9.00 -11.53 -10.37
CA PRO A 136 -9.23 -10.19 -9.85
C PRO A 136 -7.98 -9.63 -9.15
N PHE A 137 -7.64 -8.39 -9.45
CA PHE A 137 -6.44 -7.69 -8.98
C PHE A 137 -5.12 -8.44 -9.24
N GLY A 138 -5.09 -9.27 -10.31
CA GLY A 138 -3.94 -10.11 -10.60
C GLY A 138 -3.65 -11.13 -9.50
N GLY A 139 -4.65 -11.54 -8.72
CA GLY A 139 -4.53 -12.48 -7.61
C GLY A 139 -4.04 -11.86 -6.28
N ALA A 140 -3.93 -10.53 -6.17
CA ALA A 140 -3.66 -9.87 -4.90
C ALA A 140 -4.92 -9.85 -4.00
N GLN A 141 -4.73 -10.08 -2.70
CA GLN A 141 -5.79 -9.98 -1.70
C GLN A 141 -6.14 -8.52 -1.42
N LEU A 142 -7.41 -8.23 -1.13
CA LEU A 142 -7.86 -6.89 -0.72
C LEU A 142 -8.26 -6.86 0.76
N LEU A 143 -7.84 -5.79 1.45
CA LEU A 143 -8.44 -5.33 2.70
C LEU A 143 -9.02 -3.94 2.46
N LEU A 144 -10.34 -3.87 2.36
CA LEU A 144 -11.10 -2.64 2.16
C LEU A 144 -11.59 -2.16 3.52
N ILE A 145 -11.28 -0.91 3.91
CA ILE A 145 -11.64 -0.36 5.22
C ILE A 145 -12.49 0.89 5.05
N GLY A 146 -13.65 0.93 5.71
CA GLY A 146 -14.53 2.11 5.63
C GLY A 146 -15.89 1.90 6.28
N ASP A 147 -16.73 2.91 6.16
CA ASP A 147 -18.12 2.88 6.60
C ASP A 147 -19.00 3.45 5.48
N LEU A 148 -19.75 2.59 4.79
CA LEU A 148 -20.58 2.96 3.64
C LEU A 148 -21.71 3.93 3.98
N TYR A 149 -22.09 4.03 5.24
CA TYR A 149 -23.08 5.00 5.73
C TYR A 149 -22.49 6.40 5.96
N GLN A 150 -21.16 6.55 5.80
CA GLN A 150 -20.51 7.85 5.80
C GLN A 150 -20.56 8.49 4.40
N LEU A 151 -19.57 9.28 4.04
CA LEU A 151 -19.60 10.02 2.78
C LEU A 151 -19.46 9.10 1.57
N PRO A 152 -20.37 9.22 0.59
CA PRO A 152 -20.29 8.49 -0.66
C PRO A 152 -19.17 9.03 -1.57
N PRO A 153 -18.84 8.31 -2.65
CA PRO A 153 -17.96 8.82 -3.67
C PRO A 153 -18.49 10.11 -4.30
N VAL A 154 -17.60 11.07 -4.53
CA VAL A 154 -17.98 12.32 -5.21
C VAL A 154 -18.03 12.06 -6.72
N VAL A 155 -19.20 12.21 -7.33
CA VAL A 155 -19.42 12.05 -8.76
C VAL A 155 -20.00 13.34 -9.31
N ARG A 156 -19.45 13.85 -10.43
CA ARG A 156 -20.01 14.98 -11.15
C ARG A 156 -21.22 14.51 -11.96
N GLU A 157 -22.22 15.35 -12.16
CA GLU A 157 -23.46 15.00 -12.89
C GLU A 157 -23.18 14.39 -14.28
N ASP A 158 -22.26 14.95 -15.05
CA ASP A 158 -21.89 14.42 -16.36
C ASP A 158 -21.26 13.03 -16.27
N SER A 159 -20.44 12.78 -15.24
CA SER A 159 -19.86 11.48 -14.97
C SER A 159 -20.92 10.46 -14.51
N GLU A 160 -21.86 10.88 -13.69
CA GLU A 160 -22.94 10.02 -13.18
C GLU A 160 -23.83 9.48 -14.29
N ARG A 161 -24.22 10.35 -15.24
CA ARG A 161 -25.01 9.94 -16.41
C ARG A 161 -24.35 8.85 -17.26
N ILE A 162 -23.03 8.81 -17.30
CA ILE A 162 -22.29 7.78 -18.03
C ILE A 162 -22.09 6.54 -17.18
N LEU A 163 -21.64 6.71 -15.94
CA LEU A 163 -21.34 5.60 -15.02
C LEU A 163 -22.59 4.75 -14.75
N SER A 164 -23.76 5.37 -14.60
CA SER A 164 -25.03 4.66 -14.35
C SER A 164 -25.42 3.66 -15.45
N LYS A 165 -24.86 3.77 -16.66
CA LYS A 165 -25.06 2.78 -17.73
C LYS A 165 -24.26 1.48 -17.52
N PHE A 166 -23.19 1.54 -16.72
CA PHE A 166 -22.24 0.43 -16.52
C PHE A 166 -22.24 -0.09 -15.09
N TYR A 167 -22.51 0.77 -14.11
CA TYR A 167 -22.48 0.48 -12.68
C TYR A 167 -23.81 0.80 -12.03
N PRO A 168 -24.41 -0.15 -11.28
CA PRO A 168 -25.66 0.08 -10.55
C PRO A 168 -25.57 1.23 -9.53
N THR A 169 -24.37 1.44 -8.93
CA THR A 169 -24.07 2.52 -7.99
C THR A 169 -22.67 3.06 -8.23
N PRO A 170 -22.34 4.27 -7.77
CA PRO A 170 -20.99 4.76 -7.81
C PRO A 170 -20.06 4.10 -6.77
N PHE A 171 -20.58 3.41 -5.77
CA PHE A 171 -19.80 2.79 -4.70
C PHE A 171 -18.91 1.66 -5.22
N PHE A 172 -17.80 1.44 -4.51
CA PHE A 172 -16.79 0.44 -4.86
C PHE A 172 -17.36 -0.97 -5.07
N PHE A 173 -18.41 -1.36 -4.32
CA PHE A 173 -18.99 -2.69 -4.41
C PHE A 173 -19.74 -2.96 -5.74
N SER A 174 -19.98 -1.93 -6.53
CA SER A 174 -20.50 -2.07 -7.91
C SER A 174 -19.40 -2.34 -8.95
N ALA A 175 -18.12 -2.33 -8.58
CA ALA A 175 -17.02 -2.60 -9.50
C ALA A 175 -17.11 -3.99 -10.11
N LYS A 176 -16.82 -4.10 -11.41
CA LYS A 176 -16.85 -5.38 -12.15
C LYS A 176 -15.81 -6.35 -11.64
N ALA A 177 -14.67 -5.84 -11.19
CA ALA A 177 -13.59 -6.62 -10.60
C ALA A 177 -14.00 -7.43 -9.36
N LEU A 178 -15.01 -6.95 -8.61
CA LEU A 178 -15.50 -7.67 -7.42
C LEU A 178 -16.48 -8.80 -7.74
N GLN A 179 -17.05 -8.88 -8.94
CA GLN A 179 -18.03 -9.89 -9.30
C GLN A 179 -17.48 -11.33 -9.27
N GLY A 180 -16.18 -11.51 -9.39
CA GLY A 180 -15.51 -12.82 -9.31
C GLY A 180 -14.63 -13.00 -8.05
N LEU A 181 -14.69 -12.07 -7.10
CA LEU A 181 -13.88 -12.08 -5.90
C LEU A 181 -14.69 -12.56 -4.68
N PRO A 182 -14.22 -13.54 -3.91
CA PRO A 182 -14.88 -13.95 -2.66
C PRO A 182 -14.65 -12.89 -1.57
N LEU A 183 -15.40 -11.79 -1.67
CA LEU A 183 -15.36 -10.69 -0.70
C LEU A 183 -16.36 -10.96 0.44
N ILE A 184 -15.90 -10.83 1.66
CA ILE A 184 -16.74 -10.87 2.87
C ILE A 184 -16.67 -9.54 3.60
N SER A 185 -17.73 -9.19 4.35
CA SER A 185 -17.70 -8.06 5.27
C SER A 185 -17.61 -8.52 6.73
N VAL A 186 -16.77 -7.79 7.48
CA VAL A 186 -16.61 -7.97 8.93
C VAL A 186 -16.89 -6.63 9.59
N GLU A 187 -17.91 -6.56 10.46
CA GLU A 187 -18.28 -5.33 11.14
C GLU A 187 -17.72 -5.27 12.57
N LEU A 188 -17.04 -4.15 12.90
CA LEU A 188 -16.59 -3.84 14.25
C LEU A 188 -17.77 -3.26 15.05
N MET A 189 -18.26 -4.02 16.04
CA MET A 189 -19.49 -3.65 16.76
C MET A 189 -19.26 -2.65 17.87
N LYS A 190 -18.07 -2.66 18.54
CA LYS A 190 -17.81 -1.86 19.74
C LYS A 190 -17.41 -0.43 19.37
N VAL A 191 -18.22 0.55 19.81
CA VAL A 191 -17.93 1.98 19.67
C VAL A 191 -17.14 2.47 20.88
N TYR A 192 -16.05 3.20 20.63
CA TYR A 192 -15.17 3.76 21.67
C TYR A 192 -15.27 5.29 21.79
N ARG A 193 -15.80 5.97 20.77
CA ARG A 193 -15.83 7.43 20.68
C ARG A 193 -16.93 8.06 21.53
N GLN A 194 -18.14 7.53 21.43
CA GLN A 194 -19.31 7.98 22.16
C GLN A 194 -19.62 7.03 23.31
N GLN A 195 -19.98 7.59 24.47
CA GLN A 195 -20.35 6.80 25.67
C GLN A 195 -21.81 7.03 26.06
N ASP A 196 -22.44 8.08 25.53
CA ASP A 196 -23.84 8.41 25.74
C ASP A 196 -24.73 7.44 24.95
N LYS A 197 -25.51 6.63 25.64
CA LYS A 197 -26.34 5.57 25.03
C LYS A 197 -27.48 6.17 24.20
N GLU A 198 -28.15 7.20 24.71
CA GLU A 198 -29.26 7.85 24.02
C GLU A 198 -28.76 8.45 22.69
N PHE A 199 -27.63 9.15 22.74
CA PHE A 199 -27.03 9.70 21.54
C PHE A 199 -26.58 8.63 20.55
N LEU A 200 -26.07 7.48 21.02
CA LEU A 200 -25.73 6.35 20.17
C LEU A 200 -26.95 5.74 19.48
N GLU A 201 -28.11 5.69 20.14
CA GLU A 201 -29.37 5.24 19.56
C GLU A 201 -29.85 6.19 18.46
N ILE A 202 -29.81 7.50 18.69
CA ILE A 202 -30.08 8.51 17.66
C ILE A 202 -29.15 8.36 16.47
N LEU A 203 -27.82 8.24 16.70
CA LEU A 203 -26.84 8.06 15.62
C LEU A 203 -27.10 6.78 14.82
N ASN A 204 -27.54 5.71 15.46
CA ASN A 204 -27.87 4.45 14.78
C ASN A 204 -29.14 4.61 13.93
N ALA A 205 -30.17 5.25 14.46
CA ALA A 205 -31.41 5.51 13.74
C ALA A 205 -31.16 6.41 12.51
N VAL A 206 -30.33 7.47 12.66
CA VAL A 206 -29.94 8.34 11.54
C VAL A 206 -29.11 7.56 10.51
N ARG A 207 -28.18 6.71 10.95
CA ARG A 207 -27.31 5.90 10.07
C ARG A 207 -28.11 5.03 9.11
N HIS A 208 -29.14 4.36 9.60
CA HIS A 208 -29.98 3.43 8.85
C HIS A 208 -31.28 4.06 8.31
N ALA A 209 -31.48 5.38 8.48
CA ALA A 209 -32.75 6.06 8.20
C ALA A 209 -33.96 5.34 8.82
N ASP A 210 -33.78 4.86 10.06
CA ASP A 210 -34.82 4.15 10.80
C ASP A 210 -35.77 5.13 11.48
N PHE A 211 -36.76 5.60 10.73
CA PHE A 211 -37.74 6.58 11.19
C PHE A 211 -38.66 6.08 12.30
N ARG A 212 -38.68 4.78 12.61
CA ARG A 212 -39.48 4.25 13.72
C ARG A 212 -38.82 4.47 15.07
N ASN A 213 -37.48 4.47 15.07
CA ASN A 213 -36.66 4.65 16.27
C ASN A 213 -35.98 6.01 16.33
N LEU A 214 -36.15 6.90 15.34
CA LEU A 214 -35.57 8.24 15.30
C LEU A 214 -36.54 9.25 15.86
N ASP A 215 -36.23 9.76 17.06
CA ASP A 215 -36.96 10.89 17.67
C ASP A 215 -36.45 12.21 17.10
N PHE A 216 -37.21 12.77 16.16
CA PHE A 216 -36.93 14.09 15.58
C PHE A 216 -37.15 15.24 16.53
N GLU A 217 -38.03 15.13 17.55
CA GLU A 217 -38.24 16.18 18.54
C GLU A 217 -37.01 16.28 19.44
N GLU A 218 -36.50 15.13 19.90
CA GLU A 218 -35.27 15.06 20.70
C GLU A 218 -34.08 15.58 19.91
N LEU A 219 -33.85 15.09 18.67
CA LEU A 219 -32.76 15.54 17.80
C LEU A 219 -32.85 17.07 17.56
N ASN A 220 -34.03 17.59 17.23
CA ASN A 220 -34.24 18.99 16.98
C ASN A 220 -34.41 19.85 18.27
N SER A 221 -34.35 19.24 19.47
CA SER A 221 -34.27 19.99 20.73
C SER A 221 -33.04 20.89 20.78
N ARG A 222 -32.02 20.57 19.98
CA ARG A 222 -30.77 21.34 19.83
C ARG A 222 -30.86 22.46 18.78
N TYR A 223 -32.05 22.76 18.21
CA TYR A 223 -32.26 23.79 17.21
C TYR A 223 -32.21 25.17 17.83
N GLN A 224 -31.21 25.97 17.45
CA GLN A 224 -30.97 27.35 17.89
C GLN A 224 -30.42 28.14 16.69
N PRO A 225 -31.30 28.72 15.84
CA PRO A 225 -30.91 29.38 14.59
C PRO A 225 -29.99 30.57 14.79
N ASP A 226 -30.25 31.34 15.86
CA ASP A 226 -29.54 32.58 16.16
C ASP A 226 -28.39 32.41 17.16
N PHE A 227 -27.98 31.14 17.43
CA PHE A 227 -26.90 30.86 18.36
C PHE A 227 -25.59 31.46 17.89
N GLU A 228 -24.97 32.27 18.71
CA GLU A 228 -23.59 32.75 18.56
C GLU A 228 -22.80 32.39 19.83
N PRO A 229 -21.65 31.71 19.71
CA PRO A 229 -20.84 31.34 20.87
C PRO A 229 -20.21 32.61 21.48
N GLU A 230 -20.43 32.85 22.79
CA GLU A 230 -19.89 34.02 23.50
C GLU A 230 -18.52 33.70 24.15
N ASN A 231 -18.43 32.61 24.90
CA ASN A 231 -17.23 32.26 25.71
C ASN A 231 -16.77 30.84 25.54
N GLU A 232 -17.33 30.11 24.60
CA GLU A 232 -17.01 28.69 24.38
C GLU A 232 -16.60 28.42 22.94
N THR A 233 -15.63 27.53 22.77
CA THR A 233 -15.11 27.15 21.44
C THR A 233 -16.04 26.19 20.74
N TYR A 234 -16.69 26.65 19.69
CA TYR A 234 -17.49 25.84 18.77
C TYR A 234 -16.86 25.82 17.38
N ILE A 235 -17.04 24.72 16.67
CA ILE A 235 -16.66 24.61 15.26
C ILE A 235 -17.90 24.45 14.37
N HIS A 236 -18.03 25.28 13.32
CA HIS A 236 -19.11 25.15 12.33
C HIS A 236 -18.77 24.03 11.35
N LEU A 237 -19.64 23.03 11.23
CA LEU A 237 -19.58 21.99 10.23
C LEU A 237 -20.40 22.42 9.00
N CYS A 238 -19.71 22.71 7.90
CA CYS A 238 -20.30 23.24 6.67
C CYS A 238 -20.35 22.19 5.58
N SER A 239 -21.33 22.28 4.68
CA SER A 239 -21.44 21.40 3.50
C SER A 239 -20.38 21.68 2.43
N HIS A 240 -19.96 22.94 2.28
CA HIS A 240 -19.10 23.40 1.19
C HIS A 240 -17.89 24.21 1.67
N ASN A 241 -16.74 24.08 0.98
CA ASN A 241 -15.53 24.83 1.32
C ASN A 241 -15.75 26.33 1.33
N ARG A 242 -16.45 26.90 0.34
CA ARG A 242 -16.71 28.35 0.26
C ARG A 242 -17.40 28.92 1.52
N MET A 243 -18.29 28.13 2.13
CA MET A 243 -18.97 28.54 3.35
C MET A 243 -18.01 28.54 4.54
N ALA A 244 -17.21 27.51 4.69
CA ALA A 244 -16.22 27.43 5.76
C ALA A 244 -15.17 28.54 5.60
N ASP A 245 -14.66 28.76 4.40
CA ASP A 245 -13.69 29.83 4.10
C ASP A 245 -14.26 31.22 4.40
N HIS A 246 -15.53 31.47 4.04
CA HIS A 246 -16.20 32.74 4.32
C HIS A 246 -16.30 32.99 5.83
N ILE A 247 -16.70 31.99 6.61
CA ILE A 247 -16.81 32.11 8.08
C ILE A 247 -15.44 32.39 8.69
N ASN A 248 -14.41 31.60 8.30
CA ASN A 248 -13.07 31.79 8.82
C ASN A 248 -12.49 33.16 8.47
N GLN A 249 -12.67 33.63 7.23
CA GLN A 249 -12.22 34.95 6.82
C GLN A 249 -12.96 36.09 7.52
N LYS A 250 -14.28 35.94 7.73
CA LYS A 250 -15.09 36.93 8.47
C LYS A 250 -14.56 37.05 9.89
N LYS A 251 -14.38 35.92 10.60
CA LYS A 251 -13.88 35.89 11.97
C LYS A 251 -12.45 36.45 12.08
N MET A 252 -11.57 36.14 11.13
CA MET A 252 -10.21 36.74 11.06
C MET A 252 -10.26 38.27 10.93
N ARG A 253 -11.19 38.82 10.16
CA ARG A 253 -11.34 40.30 10.01
C ARG A 253 -11.90 40.95 11.25
N GLU A 254 -12.73 40.26 12.03
CA GLU A 254 -13.30 40.75 13.30
C GLU A 254 -12.23 40.82 14.41
N LEU A 255 -11.15 40.04 14.33
CA LEU A 255 -10.06 40.11 15.27
C LEU A 255 -9.22 41.37 15.07
N SER A 256 -8.93 42.08 16.18
CA SER A 256 -7.97 43.16 16.23
C SER A 256 -6.56 42.63 16.19
N GLY A 257 -5.60 43.48 15.80
CA GLY A 257 -4.18 43.09 15.76
C GLY A 257 -3.63 42.82 14.38
N THR A 258 -2.31 42.58 14.30
CA THR A 258 -1.60 42.37 13.06
C THR A 258 -1.67 40.92 12.61
N SER A 259 -1.86 40.70 11.30
CA SER A 259 -1.76 39.37 10.71
C SER A 259 -0.29 38.96 10.56
N HIS A 260 0.01 37.74 10.97
CA HIS A 260 1.29 37.08 10.75
C HIS A 260 1.13 35.97 9.71
N PHE A 261 2.07 35.86 8.77
CA PHE A 261 2.02 34.92 7.66
C PHE A 261 3.20 33.94 7.76
N TYR A 262 2.90 32.66 7.72
CA TYR A 262 3.88 31.59 7.82
C TYR A 262 3.88 30.77 6.54
N GLN A 263 4.98 30.88 5.81
CA GLN A 263 5.21 30.12 4.58
C GLN A 263 5.64 28.69 4.90
N ALA A 264 5.04 27.71 4.25
CA ALA A 264 5.48 26.32 4.31
C ALA A 264 6.82 26.17 3.59
N ALA A 265 7.70 25.28 4.11
CA ALA A 265 8.88 24.84 3.38
C ALA A 265 8.56 23.52 2.65
N VAL A 266 8.63 23.55 1.32
CA VAL A 266 8.36 22.39 0.47
C VAL A 266 9.64 21.95 -0.20
N THR A 267 9.95 20.64 -0.10
CA THR A 267 11.14 20.06 -0.73
C THR A 267 10.78 18.80 -1.53
N GLY A 268 11.57 18.48 -2.56
CA GLY A 268 11.39 17.30 -3.39
C GLY A 268 10.07 17.27 -4.18
N GLU A 269 9.52 16.08 -4.36
CA GLU A 269 8.29 15.86 -5.12
C GLU A 269 7.05 15.92 -4.21
N PHE A 270 6.53 17.12 -3.93
CA PHE A 270 5.27 17.28 -3.19
C PHE A 270 4.33 18.22 -3.98
N LYS A 271 3.25 17.68 -4.52
CA LYS A 271 2.31 18.45 -5.36
C LYS A 271 1.38 19.31 -4.50
N GLU A 272 1.08 20.54 -4.92
CA GLU A 272 0.15 21.45 -4.24
C GLU A 272 -1.22 20.82 -3.93
N THR A 273 -1.75 20.01 -4.86
CA THR A 273 -3.03 19.30 -4.67
C THR A 273 -3.01 18.27 -3.54
N GLN A 274 -1.84 17.97 -3.01
CA GLN A 274 -1.61 16.99 -1.93
C GLN A 274 -1.14 17.65 -0.63
N TYR A 275 -1.05 18.99 -0.59
CA TYR A 275 -0.64 19.69 0.62
C TYR A 275 -1.59 19.38 1.79
N PRO A 276 -1.05 18.96 2.92
CA PRO A 276 -1.85 18.62 4.10
C PRO A 276 -2.39 19.87 4.80
N ASN A 277 -1.81 21.03 4.56
CA ASN A 277 -2.18 22.31 5.12
C ASN A 277 -2.03 23.43 4.08
N ASP A 278 -2.46 24.64 4.45
CA ASP A 278 -2.30 25.81 3.63
C ASP A 278 -0.79 26.15 3.49
N GLU A 279 -0.37 26.48 2.27
CA GLU A 279 1.01 26.85 1.98
C GLU A 279 1.41 28.13 2.72
N ILE A 280 0.47 29.09 2.80
CA ILE A 280 0.61 30.32 3.58
C ILE A 280 -0.45 30.28 4.68
N LEU A 281 -0.01 30.19 5.92
CA LEU A 281 -0.90 30.20 7.08
C LEU A 281 -0.96 31.63 7.65
N GLU A 282 -2.15 32.23 7.65
CA GLU A 282 -2.41 33.53 8.26
C GLU A 282 -2.97 33.36 9.68
N LEU A 283 -2.37 34.00 10.67
CA LEU A 283 -2.77 33.95 12.08
C LEU A 283 -2.75 35.34 12.71
N LYS A 284 -3.65 35.53 13.70
CA LYS A 284 -3.65 36.64 14.65
C LYS A 284 -3.80 36.11 16.07
N GLU A 285 -3.42 36.90 17.07
CA GLU A 285 -3.82 36.62 18.45
C GLU A 285 -5.34 36.55 18.54
N GLY A 286 -5.89 35.59 19.30
CA GLY A 286 -7.32 35.28 19.35
C GLY A 286 -7.84 34.39 18.22
N SER A 287 -7.01 33.98 17.25
CA SER A 287 -7.44 33.05 16.22
C SER A 287 -7.81 31.69 16.80
N GLN A 288 -9.02 31.21 16.50
CA GLN A 288 -9.43 29.84 16.80
C GLN A 288 -8.79 28.89 15.78
N ILE A 289 -8.05 27.94 16.29
CA ILE A 289 -7.31 26.96 15.50
C ILE A 289 -7.69 25.52 15.85
N MET A 290 -7.38 24.63 14.95
CA MET A 290 -7.45 23.20 15.17
C MET A 290 -6.12 22.56 14.81
N PHE A 291 -5.62 21.66 15.65
CA PHE A 291 -4.49 20.81 15.32
C PHE A 291 -4.91 19.78 14.26
N ILE A 292 -4.09 19.63 13.21
CA ILE A 292 -4.36 18.73 12.09
C ILE A 292 -3.47 17.49 12.10
N ARG A 293 -2.79 17.25 13.21
CA ARG A 293 -1.92 16.09 13.45
C ARG A 293 -1.94 15.72 14.93
N ASN A 294 -1.59 14.47 15.22
CA ASN A 294 -1.31 14.06 16.59
C ASN A 294 0.10 14.51 16.98
N ASP A 295 0.26 14.95 18.22
CA ASP A 295 1.56 15.29 18.80
C ASP A 295 2.48 14.06 18.77
N SER A 296 3.63 14.21 18.14
CA SER A 296 4.67 13.19 18.05
C SER A 296 5.55 13.11 19.30
N SER A 297 5.45 14.12 20.19
CA SER A 297 6.21 14.15 21.44
C SER A 297 5.76 13.10 22.46
N PRO A 298 6.61 12.67 23.39
CA PRO A 298 6.23 11.74 24.45
C PRO A 298 5.07 12.23 25.32
N GLU A 299 4.94 13.56 25.46
CA GLU A 299 3.94 14.20 26.32
C GLU A 299 2.53 14.21 25.72
N LYS A 300 2.40 14.02 24.39
CA LYS A 300 1.12 13.97 23.66
C LYS A 300 0.15 15.10 24.04
N LYS A 301 0.62 16.34 23.97
CA LYS A 301 -0.11 17.53 24.43
C LYS A 301 -1.36 17.81 23.60
N PHE A 302 -1.37 17.42 22.33
CA PHE A 302 -2.51 17.60 21.43
C PHE A 302 -2.75 16.39 20.53
N TYR A 303 -3.93 16.35 19.94
CA TYR A 303 -4.34 15.32 18.98
C TYR A 303 -5.03 15.98 17.78
N ASN A 304 -5.10 15.26 16.69
CA ASN A 304 -5.77 15.71 15.48
C ASN A 304 -7.26 16.02 15.74
N GLY A 305 -7.68 17.25 15.47
CA GLY A 305 -9.01 17.76 15.75
C GLY A 305 -9.13 18.56 17.06
N ARG A 306 -8.08 18.61 17.91
CA ARG A 306 -8.13 19.41 19.13
C ARG A 306 -8.16 20.90 18.81
N LEU A 307 -9.15 21.60 19.38
CA LEU A 307 -9.31 23.04 19.22
C LEU A 307 -8.47 23.79 20.24
N ALA A 308 -8.00 24.99 19.87
CA ALA A 308 -7.28 25.91 20.74
C ALA A 308 -7.44 27.34 20.23
N THR A 309 -7.08 28.31 21.05
CA THR A 309 -7.03 29.72 20.68
C THR A 309 -5.59 30.20 20.74
N ILE A 310 -5.14 30.96 19.72
CA ILE A 310 -3.81 31.56 19.70
C ILE A 310 -3.74 32.62 20.80
N SER A 311 -2.85 32.40 21.78
CA SER A 311 -2.61 33.35 22.87
C SER A 311 -1.52 34.35 22.54
N HIS A 312 -0.54 33.95 21.72
CA HIS A 312 0.56 34.81 21.30
C HIS A 312 1.12 34.39 19.95
N VAL A 313 1.49 35.37 19.11
CA VAL A 313 2.02 35.13 17.77
C VAL A 313 3.11 36.14 17.42
N GLU A 314 4.29 35.64 17.08
CA GLU A 314 5.46 36.39 16.57
C GLU A 314 6.01 35.66 15.34
N GLU A 315 7.06 36.19 14.72
CA GLU A 315 7.67 35.65 13.50
C GLU A 315 8.06 34.16 13.63
N ASP A 316 8.66 33.79 14.78
CA ASP A 316 9.14 32.42 15.05
C ASP A 316 8.50 31.75 16.27
N LEU A 317 7.50 32.37 16.88
CA LEU A 317 6.86 31.87 18.10
C LEU A 317 5.34 31.92 17.97
N ILE A 318 4.72 30.75 18.09
CA ILE A 318 3.27 30.61 18.20
C ILE A 318 2.96 29.90 19.52
N LYS A 319 2.10 30.53 20.33
CA LYS A 319 1.53 29.90 21.52
C LYS A 319 0.03 29.75 21.38
N ALA A 320 -0.49 28.66 21.86
CA ALA A 320 -1.91 28.34 21.82
C ALA A 320 -2.39 27.86 23.20
N VAL A 321 -3.57 28.27 23.59
CA VAL A 321 -4.20 27.89 24.86
C VAL A 321 -5.41 26.99 24.58
N PHE A 322 -5.51 25.91 25.35
CA PHE A 322 -6.69 25.03 25.34
C PHE A 322 -7.68 25.56 26.36
N GLU A 323 -8.87 25.99 25.91
CA GLU A 323 -9.89 26.56 26.78
C GLU A 323 -10.32 25.64 27.93
N GLU A 324 -10.44 24.33 27.62
CA GLU A 324 -10.89 23.32 28.59
C GLU A 324 -9.98 23.21 29.83
N THR A 325 -8.66 23.37 29.62
CA THR A 325 -7.65 23.13 30.67
C THR A 325 -6.91 24.40 31.09
N GLY A 326 -7.04 25.49 30.33
CA GLY A 326 -6.23 26.69 30.50
C GLY A 326 -4.74 26.49 30.19
N THR A 327 -4.38 25.31 29.64
CA THR A 327 -2.98 24.97 29.36
C THR A 327 -2.48 25.67 28.11
N GLU A 328 -1.42 26.45 28.25
CA GLU A 328 -0.72 27.07 27.12
C GLU A 328 0.41 26.16 26.61
N ILE A 329 0.53 26.02 25.30
CA ILE A 329 1.61 25.29 24.64
C ILE A 329 2.27 26.14 23.56
N THR A 330 3.54 25.88 23.31
CA THR A 330 4.25 26.37 22.10
C THR A 330 3.99 25.42 20.96
N VAL A 331 3.52 25.97 19.82
CA VAL A 331 3.30 25.20 18.59
C VAL A 331 4.58 25.19 17.78
N THR A 332 5.07 24.00 17.43
CA THR A 332 6.25 23.80 16.58
C THR A 332 5.85 23.35 15.20
N LYS A 333 6.68 23.65 14.20
CA LYS A 333 6.49 23.12 12.85
C LYS A 333 6.61 21.60 12.83
N GLU A 334 5.85 20.97 11.96
CA GLU A 334 5.85 19.52 11.73
C GLU A 334 6.12 19.24 10.26
N VAL A 335 6.70 18.08 9.99
CA VAL A 335 7.05 17.65 8.63
C VAL A 335 6.09 16.56 8.19
N TRP A 336 5.43 16.77 7.06
CA TRP A 336 4.68 15.73 6.34
C TRP A 336 5.53 15.20 5.20
N GLU A 337 5.61 13.89 5.11
CA GLU A 337 6.41 13.20 4.11
C GLU A 337 5.54 12.71 2.96
N GLN A 338 5.94 13.03 1.75
CA GLN A 338 5.43 12.39 0.55
C GLN A 338 6.23 11.12 0.32
N LYS A 339 5.53 9.98 0.38
CA LYS A 339 6.15 8.66 0.27
C LYS A 339 5.90 8.03 -1.10
N ARG A 340 6.80 7.16 -1.49
CA ARG A 340 6.68 6.27 -2.63
C ARG A 340 7.05 4.85 -2.21
N TYR A 341 6.31 3.87 -2.69
CA TYR A 341 6.67 2.47 -2.50
C TYR A 341 7.80 2.07 -3.46
N SER A 342 8.76 1.33 -2.96
CA SER A 342 9.85 0.71 -3.71
C SER A 342 10.15 -0.68 -3.14
N LEU A 343 11.04 -1.43 -3.79
CA LEU A 343 11.56 -2.69 -3.27
C LEU A 343 12.98 -2.47 -2.72
N ASP A 344 13.32 -3.17 -1.65
CA ASP A 344 14.70 -3.33 -1.21
C ASP A 344 15.43 -4.42 -2.04
N ALA A 345 16.69 -4.73 -1.68
CA ALA A 345 17.48 -5.74 -2.36
C ALA A 345 16.91 -7.16 -2.20
N GLU A 346 16.20 -7.41 -1.11
CA GLU A 346 15.53 -8.66 -0.75
C GLU A 346 14.08 -8.72 -1.30
N LYS A 347 13.70 -7.77 -2.16
CA LYS A 347 12.33 -7.62 -2.72
C LYS A 347 11.23 -7.42 -1.67
N ASN A 348 11.56 -6.91 -0.48
CA ASN A 348 10.54 -6.46 0.47
C ASN A 348 10.05 -5.08 0.08
N ILE A 349 8.76 -4.84 0.29
CA ILE A 349 8.16 -3.53 0.04
C ILE A 349 8.58 -2.56 1.14
N LYS A 350 9.23 -1.45 0.75
CA LYS A 350 9.58 -0.33 1.63
C LYS A 350 8.99 0.98 1.11
N THR A 351 8.98 1.98 1.97
CA THR A 351 8.61 3.35 1.61
C THR A 351 9.83 4.24 1.56
N GLU A 352 9.93 5.06 0.52
CA GLU A 352 10.96 6.10 0.37
C GLU A 352 10.31 7.47 0.43
N VAL A 353 10.91 8.39 1.18
CA VAL A 353 10.49 9.78 1.22
C VAL A 353 10.99 10.47 -0.05
N ILE A 354 10.08 11.00 -0.86
CA ILE A 354 10.38 11.67 -2.14
C ILE A 354 10.20 13.18 -2.07
N GLY A 355 9.54 13.67 -1.03
CA GLY A 355 9.33 15.09 -0.79
C GLY A 355 8.84 15.33 0.63
N SER A 356 8.94 16.56 1.09
CA SER A 356 8.43 16.97 2.39
C SER A 356 7.73 18.31 2.33
N PHE A 357 6.77 18.50 3.22
CA PHE A 357 6.04 19.73 3.46
C PHE A 357 6.15 20.06 4.95
N GLU A 358 6.82 21.15 5.29
CA GLU A 358 7.00 21.59 6.68
C GLU A 358 6.18 22.84 6.94
N GLN A 359 5.28 22.76 7.93
CA GLN A 359 4.42 23.86 8.34
C GLN A 359 3.98 23.65 9.80
N TYR A 360 3.43 24.66 10.43
CA TYR A 360 2.76 24.50 11.70
C TYR A 360 1.53 23.56 11.55
N PRO A 361 1.34 22.58 12.45
CA PRO A 361 0.28 21.59 12.34
C PRO A 361 -1.09 22.13 12.81
N ILE A 362 -1.42 23.34 12.44
CA ILE A 362 -2.62 24.05 12.84
C ILE A 362 -3.32 24.70 11.65
N ARG A 363 -4.63 24.83 11.74
CA ARG A 363 -5.49 25.47 10.74
C ARG A 363 -6.54 26.32 11.44
N LEU A 364 -6.99 27.40 10.78
CA LEU A 364 -8.15 28.14 11.25
C LEU A 364 -9.38 27.22 11.37
N ALA A 365 -10.10 27.32 12.45
CA ALA A 365 -11.11 26.35 12.82
C ALA A 365 -12.40 26.95 13.43
N TRP A 366 -12.81 28.13 13.04
CA TRP A 366 -14.19 28.56 13.31
C TRP A 366 -15.19 27.78 12.46
N ALA A 367 -14.76 27.36 11.25
CA ALA A 367 -15.56 26.51 10.39
C ALA A 367 -14.68 25.51 9.62
N VAL A 368 -15.23 24.33 9.37
CA VAL A 368 -14.62 23.27 8.55
C VAL A 368 -15.72 22.56 7.77
N THR A 369 -15.38 21.96 6.62
CA THR A 369 -16.37 21.14 5.92
C THR A 369 -16.56 19.78 6.58
N ILE A 370 -17.77 19.21 6.45
CA ILE A 370 -18.09 17.85 6.93
C ILE A 370 -17.08 16.83 6.36
N HIS A 371 -16.68 16.97 5.09
CA HIS A 371 -15.66 16.11 4.47
C HIS A 371 -14.30 16.21 5.18
N LYS A 372 -13.81 17.42 5.43
CA LYS A 372 -12.53 17.63 6.12
C LYS A 372 -12.59 17.28 7.61
N SER A 373 -13.79 17.20 8.20
CA SER A 373 -14.00 16.77 9.59
C SER A 373 -14.03 15.24 9.74
N GLN A 374 -14.00 14.48 8.65
CA GLN A 374 -14.01 13.02 8.70
C GLN A 374 -12.81 12.49 9.49
N GLY A 375 -13.02 11.51 10.35
CA GLY A 375 -12.00 11.03 11.28
C GLY A 375 -11.84 11.85 12.57
N LEU A 376 -12.21 13.15 12.57
CA LEU A 376 -12.06 14.04 13.73
C LEU A 376 -13.18 13.85 14.75
N THR A 377 -12.95 14.39 15.96
CA THR A 377 -13.93 14.37 17.05
C THR A 377 -13.89 15.71 17.79
N PHE A 378 -15.04 16.29 18.04
CA PHE A 378 -15.19 17.57 18.70
C PHE A 378 -16.12 17.43 19.92
N ASP A 379 -15.93 18.29 20.90
CA ASP A 379 -16.79 18.35 22.06
C ASP A 379 -18.03 19.23 21.79
N ARG A 380 -17.86 20.25 20.94
CA ARG A 380 -18.93 21.22 20.60
C ARG A 380 -18.90 21.53 19.11
N VAL A 381 -20.07 21.40 18.46
CA VAL A 381 -20.24 21.66 17.03
C VAL A 381 -21.50 22.46 16.74
N ILE A 382 -21.43 23.32 15.74
CA ILE A 382 -22.58 23.98 15.14
C ILE A 382 -22.81 23.36 13.77
N ILE A 383 -24.00 22.82 13.53
CA ILE A 383 -24.34 22.13 12.29
C ILE A 383 -25.45 22.88 11.58
N ASP A 384 -25.20 23.28 10.33
CA ASP A 384 -26.26 23.79 9.45
C ASP A 384 -26.64 22.68 8.46
N ALA A 385 -27.62 21.86 8.84
CA ALA A 385 -28.07 20.68 8.08
C ALA A 385 -29.23 20.99 7.09
N GLY A 386 -29.74 22.24 7.03
CA GLY A 386 -31.04 22.56 6.42
C GLY A 386 -31.09 22.67 4.91
N ARG A 387 -29.95 22.61 4.21
CA ARG A 387 -29.91 22.79 2.75
C ARG A 387 -29.01 21.76 2.06
N SER A 388 -29.58 20.63 1.77
CA SER A 388 -29.03 19.59 0.89
C SER A 388 -27.78 18.89 1.38
N PHE A 389 -27.96 17.63 1.66
CA PHE A 389 -26.84 16.76 1.94
C PHE A 389 -26.93 15.52 1.06
N ALA A 390 -25.80 15.05 0.57
CA ALA A 390 -25.70 13.70 0.06
C ALA A 390 -25.97 12.70 1.19
N SER A 391 -26.35 11.48 0.84
CA SER A 391 -26.51 10.39 1.80
C SER A 391 -25.33 10.33 2.79
N GLY A 392 -25.62 10.08 4.05
CA GLY A 392 -24.63 9.97 5.11
C GLY A 392 -24.08 11.28 5.69
N GLN A 393 -24.27 12.44 5.06
CA GLN A 393 -23.69 13.70 5.57
C GLN A 393 -24.23 14.09 6.95
N VAL A 394 -25.54 13.91 7.20
CA VAL A 394 -26.14 14.19 8.52
C VAL A 394 -25.54 13.26 9.57
N TYR A 395 -25.43 11.96 9.27
CA TYR A 395 -24.78 10.99 10.15
C TYR A 395 -23.33 11.37 10.44
N VAL A 396 -22.56 11.72 9.40
CA VAL A 396 -21.16 12.14 9.57
C VAL A 396 -21.07 13.37 10.44
N ALA A 397 -21.88 14.40 10.21
CA ALA A 397 -21.86 15.65 10.99
C ALA A 397 -22.19 15.41 12.46
N LEU A 398 -23.28 14.69 12.74
CA LEU A 398 -23.68 14.35 14.11
C LEU A 398 -22.61 13.49 14.81
N SER A 399 -22.07 12.49 14.11
CA SER A 399 -21.06 11.58 14.67
C SER A 399 -19.70 12.24 14.95
N ARG A 400 -19.49 13.50 14.55
CA ARG A 400 -18.29 14.28 14.94
C ARG A 400 -18.33 14.70 16.40
N CYS A 401 -19.51 14.80 17.01
CA CYS A 401 -19.65 15.20 18.40
C CYS A 401 -19.65 13.98 19.33
N ARG A 402 -19.19 14.17 20.57
CA ARG A 402 -19.18 13.10 21.59
C ARG A 402 -20.55 12.91 22.24
N THR A 403 -21.33 13.98 22.37
CA THR A 403 -22.64 13.99 23.04
C THR A 403 -23.64 14.84 22.28
N LEU A 404 -24.92 14.56 22.42
CA LEU A 404 -26.00 15.40 21.86
C LEU A 404 -25.94 16.82 22.42
N LYS A 405 -25.60 16.99 23.69
CA LYS A 405 -25.50 18.32 24.35
C LYS A 405 -24.48 19.25 23.73
N GLY A 406 -23.42 18.69 23.12
CA GLY A 406 -22.40 19.47 22.40
C GLY A 406 -22.84 19.95 21.03
N ILE A 407 -24.03 19.58 20.54
CA ILE A 407 -24.52 19.93 19.21
C ILE A 407 -25.44 21.16 19.31
N VAL A 408 -25.26 22.09 18.38
CA VAL A 408 -26.18 23.16 18.06
C VAL A 408 -26.60 23.04 16.60
N LEU A 409 -27.90 23.02 16.33
CA LEU A 409 -28.44 22.97 14.97
C LEU A 409 -28.90 24.38 14.55
N LYS A 410 -28.29 24.92 13.50
CA LYS A 410 -28.74 26.19 12.89
C LYS A 410 -29.99 26.02 12.02
N SER A 411 -30.25 24.80 11.58
CA SER A 411 -31.45 24.40 10.84
C SER A 411 -31.97 23.08 11.37
N LYS A 412 -33.29 22.86 11.30
CA LYS A 412 -33.90 21.61 11.72
C LYS A 412 -33.49 20.48 10.75
N ILE A 413 -33.22 19.34 11.30
CA ILE A 413 -33.04 18.10 10.53
C ILE A 413 -34.42 17.54 10.22
N THR A 414 -34.72 17.38 8.94
CA THR A 414 -36.01 16.85 8.47
C THR A 414 -35.83 15.40 7.99
N PRO A 415 -36.93 14.62 7.90
CA PRO A 415 -36.86 13.25 7.38
C PRO A 415 -36.19 13.15 5.99
N GLU A 416 -36.42 14.16 5.12
CA GLU A 416 -35.84 14.18 3.77
C GLU A 416 -34.33 14.35 3.76
N ALA A 417 -33.76 14.89 4.86
CA ALA A 417 -32.30 15.02 5.02
C ALA A 417 -31.64 13.74 5.53
N VAL A 418 -32.43 12.80 6.07
CA VAL A 418 -31.96 11.50 6.59
C VAL A 418 -32.37 10.40 5.65
N PHE A 419 -31.46 9.95 4.82
CA PHE A 419 -31.70 8.84 3.90
C PHE A 419 -30.51 7.90 3.79
N CYS A 420 -30.80 6.64 3.61
CA CYS A 420 -29.85 5.58 3.35
C CYS A 420 -30.11 4.97 1.98
N ASP A 421 -29.06 4.61 1.27
CA ASP A 421 -29.18 3.86 0.02
C ASP A 421 -29.40 2.38 0.35
N GLN A 422 -30.58 1.83 0.03
CA GLN A 422 -30.94 0.43 0.32
C GLN A 422 -29.91 -0.56 -0.23
N ARG A 423 -29.25 -0.22 -1.33
CA ARG A 423 -28.21 -1.08 -1.93
C ARG A 423 -26.99 -1.27 -1.04
N ILE A 424 -26.74 -0.36 -0.07
CA ILE A 424 -25.71 -0.50 0.95
C ILE A 424 -26.09 -1.60 1.95
N GLU A 425 -27.35 -1.61 2.38
CA GLU A 425 -27.86 -2.63 3.31
C GLU A 425 -27.84 -4.00 2.64
N ASP A 426 -28.38 -4.12 1.43
CA ASP A 426 -28.37 -5.35 0.64
C ASP A 426 -26.94 -5.92 0.45
N PHE A 427 -25.95 -5.05 0.18
CA PHE A 427 -24.56 -5.45 0.06
C PHE A 427 -24.00 -5.94 1.38
N GLN A 428 -24.23 -5.22 2.49
CA GLN A 428 -23.73 -5.63 3.80
C GLN A 428 -24.33 -6.92 4.29
N GLU A 429 -25.66 -7.11 4.14
CA GLU A 429 -26.32 -8.34 4.50
C GLU A 429 -25.82 -9.54 3.69
N SER A 430 -25.64 -9.37 2.38
CA SER A 430 -25.17 -10.45 1.50
C SER A 430 -23.72 -10.87 1.73
N THR A 431 -22.88 -10.00 2.32
CA THR A 431 -21.45 -10.24 2.53
C THR A 431 -21.08 -10.47 3.99
N ASN A 432 -21.98 -10.25 4.95
CA ASN A 432 -21.70 -10.35 6.38
C ASN A 432 -21.19 -11.77 6.77
N ALA A 433 -20.04 -11.79 7.42
CA ALA A 433 -19.39 -13.02 7.84
C ALA A 433 -18.99 -13.03 9.33
N ASN A 434 -19.48 -12.10 10.15
CA ASN A 434 -19.10 -12.01 11.57
C ASN A 434 -19.26 -13.35 12.31
N ASP A 435 -20.38 -14.05 12.10
CA ASP A 435 -20.70 -15.28 12.84
C ASP A 435 -19.98 -16.51 12.29
N ILE A 436 -19.49 -16.47 11.04
CA ILE A 436 -18.85 -17.62 10.38
C ILE A 436 -17.35 -17.43 10.18
N LEU A 437 -16.76 -16.33 10.68
CA LEU A 437 -15.38 -15.96 10.42
C LEU A 437 -14.38 -17.06 10.80
N GLU A 438 -14.53 -17.66 11.98
CA GLU A 438 -13.64 -18.74 12.43
C GLU A 438 -13.77 -20.00 11.57
N GLN A 439 -14.98 -20.27 11.05
CA GLN A 439 -15.20 -21.38 10.13
C GLN A 439 -14.52 -21.12 8.79
N LEU A 440 -14.62 -19.90 8.26
CA LEU A 440 -13.96 -19.51 7.02
C LEU A 440 -12.43 -19.60 7.15
N VAL A 441 -11.87 -19.18 8.27
CA VAL A 441 -10.43 -19.34 8.55
C VAL A 441 -10.04 -20.81 8.47
N LYS A 442 -10.78 -21.69 9.15
CA LYS A 442 -10.49 -23.13 9.15
C LYS A 442 -10.59 -23.76 7.77
N GLN A 443 -11.55 -23.30 6.94
CA GLN A 443 -11.74 -23.83 5.59
C GLN A 443 -10.65 -23.35 4.63
N ASP A 444 -10.34 -22.06 4.64
CA ASP A 444 -9.53 -21.42 3.62
C ASP A 444 -8.02 -21.54 3.86
N LYS A 445 -7.56 -21.58 5.13
CA LYS A 445 -6.12 -21.53 5.45
C LYS A 445 -5.32 -22.70 4.89
N TYR A 446 -5.90 -23.90 4.93
CA TYR A 446 -5.25 -25.09 4.38
C TYR A 446 -5.13 -25.01 2.87
N ALA A 447 -6.23 -24.68 2.20
CA ALA A 447 -6.25 -24.52 0.75
C ALA A 447 -5.30 -23.42 0.26
N TYR A 448 -5.27 -22.28 0.95
CA TYR A 448 -4.37 -21.17 0.63
C TYR A 448 -2.90 -21.54 0.82
N SER A 449 -2.56 -22.18 1.94
CA SER A 449 -1.17 -22.62 2.20
C SER A 449 -0.68 -23.60 1.14
N LEU A 450 -1.51 -24.55 0.75
CA LEU A 450 -1.17 -25.49 -0.33
C LEU A 450 -1.04 -24.79 -1.68
N HIS A 451 -1.92 -23.83 -1.97
CA HIS A 451 -1.83 -23.03 -3.19
C HIS A 451 -0.53 -22.21 -3.21
N LYS A 452 -0.15 -21.58 -2.09
CA LYS A 452 1.12 -20.82 -1.97
C LYS A 452 2.32 -21.71 -2.27
N ILE A 453 2.37 -22.92 -1.70
CA ILE A 453 3.43 -23.88 -1.98
C ILE A 453 3.47 -24.28 -3.45
N GLN A 454 2.31 -24.56 -4.06
CA GLN A 454 2.25 -24.89 -5.49
C GLN A 454 2.77 -23.74 -6.35
N MET A 455 2.43 -22.51 -6.05
CA MET A 455 2.93 -21.34 -6.78
C MET A 455 4.44 -21.14 -6.58
N THR A 456 4.95 -21.37 -5.36
CA THR A 456 6.38 -21.24 -5.05
C THR A 456 7.21 -22.32 -5.72
N ALA A 457 6.74 -23.58 -5.71
CA ALA A 457 7.45 -24.72 -6.28
C ALA A 457 7.29 -24.85 -7.80
N ASP A 458 6.50 -23.98 -8.46
CA ASP A 458 6.29 -24.03 -9.91
C ASP A 458 7.61 -23.78 -10.66
N ALA A 459 8.12 -24.84 -11.27
CA ALA A 459 9.36 -24.85 -12.08
C ALA A 459 9.09 -24.73 -13.59
N GLY A 460 7.85 -24.55 -14.02
CA GLY A 460 7.48 -24.48 -15.46
C GLY A 460 8.16 -23.34 -16.22
N TRP A 461 8.45 -22.24 -15.55
CA TRP A 461 9.15 -21.09 -16.12
C TRP A 461 10.59 -21.39 -16.55
N LEU A 462 11.26 -22.36 -15.91
CA LEU A 462 12.67 -22.73 -16.19
C LEU A 462 12.87 -23.15 -17.65
N LYS A 463 11.93 -23.86 -18.20
CA LYS A 463 12.01 -24.33 -19.60
C LYS A 463 12.03 -23.17 -20.60
N GLU A 464 11.14 -22.19 -20.42
CA GLU A 464 11.10 -20.99 -21.26
C GLU A 464 12.37 -20.14 -21.06
N ALA A 465 12.83 -19.99 -19.82
CA ALA A 465 14.04 -19.24 -19.50
C ALA A 465 15.29 -19.88 -20.13
N VAL A 466 15.41 -21.20 -20.11
CA VAL A 466 16.51 -21.93 -20.77
C VAL A 466 16.46 -21.78 -22.30
N ILE A 467 15.27 -21.86 -22.91
CA ILE A 467 15.10 -21.63 -24.37
C ILE A 467 15.52 -20.19 -24.73
N HIS A 468 15.10 -19.21 -23.94
CA HIS A 468 15.47 -17.80 -24.17
C HIS A 468 17.00 -17.60 -24.04
N TRP A 469 17.62 -18.13 -22.99
CA TRP A 469 19.06 -18.08 -22.79
C TRP A 469 19.83 -18.76 -23.91
N LYS A 470 19.38 -19.94 -24.40
CA LYS A 470 19.93 -20.63 -25.55
C LYS A 470 19.90 -19.76 -26.82
N SER A 471 18.85 -19.01 -27.07
CA SER A 471 18.78 -18.14 -28.25
C SER A 471 19.82 -17.02 -28.20
N SER A 472 20.14 -16.49 -27.03
CA SER A 472 21.20 -15.49 -26.85
C SER A 472 22.60 -16.08 -27.01
N ALA A 473 22.78 -17.36 -26.70
CA ALA A 473 24.03 -18.06 -26.83
C ALA A 473 24.42 -18.34 -28.30
N VAL A 474 23.43 -18.67 -29.14
CA VAL A 474 23.66 -18.97 -30.58
C VAL A 474 24.19 -17.74 -31.34
N SER A 475 23.84 -16.55 -30.91
CA SER A 475 24.28 -15.28 -31.55
C SER A 475 25.64 -14.79 -31.05
N SER A 476 26.34 -15.52 -30.18
CA SER A 476 27.55 -15.07 -29.50
C SER A 476 28.75 -15.97 -29.76
N GLU A 477 29.92 -15.39 -30.00
CA GLU A 477 31.19 -16.14 -30.13
C GLU A 477 31.75 -16.50 -28.74
N ILE A 478 31.26 -17.60 -28.18
CA ILE A 478 31.65 -18.08 -26.84
C ILE A 478 32.90 -18.93 -26.94
N PRO A 479 33.95 -18.68 -26.12
CA PRO A 479 35.23 -19.36 -26.23
C PRO A 479 35.16 -20.90 -26.05
N ASP A 480 34.36 -21.40 -25.12
CA ASP A 480 34.18 -22.83 -24.87
C ASP A 480 32.78 -23.30 -25.33
N GLN A 481 32.67 -23.55 -26.61
CA GLN A 481 31.46 -24.06 -27.26
C GLN A 481 31.06 -25.46 -26.77
N LYS A 482 32.03 -26.29 -26.36
CA LYS A 482 31.76 -27.64 -25.88
C LYS A 482 31.07 -27.60 -24.52
N LYS A 483 31.64 -26.84 -23.59
CA LYS A 483 31.05 -26.63 -22.24
C LYS A 483 29.66 -26.03 -22.32
N LEU A 484 29.48 -25.03 -23.18
CA LEU A 484 28.16 -24.41 -23.40
C LEU A 484 27.13 -25.43 -23.89
N LYS A 485 27.49 -26.27 -24.88
CA LYS A 485 26.60 -27.28 -25.44
C LYS A 485 26.19 -28.32 -24.40
N GLU A 486 27.13 -28.78 -23.60
CA GLU A 486 26.89 -29.72 -22.50
C GLU A 486 25.97 -29.11 -21.45
N LEU A 487 26.19 -27.85 -21.08
CA LEU A 487 25.38 -27.10 -20.12
C LEU A 487 23.94 -26.92 -20.62
N LEU A 488 23.75 -26.51 -21.88
CA LEU A 488 22.45 -26.37 -22.50
C LEU A 488 21.67 -27.68 -22.57
N GLN A 489 22.34 -28.79 -22.97
CA GLN A 489 21.67 -30.09 -23.01
C GLN A 489 21.23 -30.56 -21.61
N ASN A 490 22.07 -30.33 -20.60
CA ASN A 490 21.72 -30.65 -19.22
C ASN A 490 20.52 -29.79 -18.74
N PHE A 491 20.54 -28.48 -18.98
CA PHE A 491 19.48 -27.59 -18.57
C PHE A 491 18.13 -27.91 -19.24
N GLU A 492 18.12 -28.19 -20.55
CA GLU A 492 16.90 -28.60 -21.26
C GLU A 492 16.32 -29.89 -20.68
N LYS A 493 17.17 -30.88 -20.40
CA LYS A 493 16.76 -32.17 -19.83
C LYS A 493 16.21 -32.02 -18.42
N GLU A 494 16.94 -31.31 -17.54
CA GLU A 494 16.58 -31.17 -16.14
C GLU A 494 15.37 -30.25 -15.97
N ALA A 495 15.19 -29.16 -16.77
CA ALA A 495 14.01 -28.33 -16.77
C ALA A 495 12.75 -29.14 -17.16
N GLY A 496 12.82 -30.00 -18.15
CA GLY A 496 11.72 -30.90 -18.51
C GLY A 496 11.35 -31.85 -17.37
N LYS A 497 12.35 -32.43 -16.69
CA LYS A 497 12.12 -33.29 -15.52
C LYS A 497 11.43 -32.54 -14.36
N LEU A 498 11.93 -31.35 -14.04
CA LEU A 498 11.34 -30.53 -12.95
C LEU A 498 9.89 -30.17 -13.25
N GLU A 499 9.57 -29.79 -14.50
CA GLU A 499 8.19 -29.51 -14.91
C GLU A 499 7.28 -30.75 -14.75
N ASP A 500 7.74 -31.94 -15.16
CA ASP A 500 6.98 -33.19 -15.02
C ASP A 500 6.78 -33.59 -13.55
N ILE A 501 7.80 -33.43 -12.72
CA ILE A 501 7.73 -33.71 -11.28
C ILE A 501 6.77 -32.71 -10.61
N PHE A 502 6.81 -31.44 -10.98
CA PHE A 502 5.89 -30.42 -10.47
C PHE A 502 4.43 -30.77 -10.81
N ARG A 503 4.13 -31.16 -12.06
CA ARG A 503 2.79 -31.61 -12.43
C ARG A 503 2.31 -32.80 -11.59
N LYS A 504 3.17 -33.79 -11.32
CA LYS A 504 2.87 -34.92 -10.45
C LYS A 504 2.63 -34.49 -9.02
N PHE A 505 3.49 -33.61 -8.49
CA PHE A 505 3.35 -33.05 -7.16
C PHE A 505 2.03 -32.32 -6.99
N LYS A 506 1.67 -31.42 -7.92
CA LYS A 506 0.38 -30.69 -7.91
C LYS A 506 -0.81 -31.65 -7.83
N LYS A 507 -0.82 -32.72 -8.65
CA LYS A 507 -1.89 -33.72 -8.63
C LYS A 507 -1.96 -34.50 -7.32
N ILE A 508 -0.80 -34.88 -6.76
CA ILE A 508 -0.74 -35.60 -5.48
C ILE A 508 -1.25 -34.72 -4.34
N ILE A 509 -0.79 -33.47 -4.26
CA ILE A 509 -1.23 -32.54 -3.21
C ILE A 509 -2.72 -32.25 -3.30
N GLN A 510 -3.28 -32.11 -4.49
CA GLN A 510 -4.72 -31.97 -4.67
C GLN A 510 -5.47 -33.17 -4.12
N GLN A 511 -5.09 -34.39 -4.45
CA GLN A 511 -5.71 -35.63 -3.94
C GLN A 511 -5.57 -35.76 -2.42
N MET A 512 -4.40 -35.42 -1.88
CA MET A 512 -4.17 -35.44 -0.42
C MET A 512 -5.05 -34.40 0.29
N SER A 513 -5.24 -33.22 -0.28
CA SER A 513 -6.11 -32.17 0.23
C SER A 513 -7.57 -32.61 0.26
N GLU A 514 -8.05 -33.28 -0.80
CA GLU A 514 -9.39 -33.82 -0.88
C GLU A 514 -9.62 -34.91 0.21
N SER A 515 -8.67 -35.82 0.38
CA SER A 515 -8.72 -36.88 1.43
C SER A 515 -8.63 -36.28 2.85
N PHE A 516 -7.87 -35.20 3.04
CA PHE A 516 -7.83 -34.48 4.31
C PHE A 516 -9.16 -33.79 4.62
N ALA A 517 -9.82 -33.19 3.63
CA ALA A 517 -11.13 -32.54 3.80
C ALA A 517 -12.23 -33.48 4.26
N VAL A 518 -12.17 -34.76 3.87
CA VAL A 518 -13.12 -35.80 4.30
C VAL A 518 -12.64 -36.59 5.53
N GLY A 519 -11.53 -36.21 6.15
CA GLY A 519 -11.01 -36.82 7.38
C GLY A 519 -10.27 -38.17 7.19
N GLU A 520 -9.97 -38.56 5.96
CA GLU A 520 -9.29 -39.83 5.65
C GLU A 520 -7.76 -39.72 5.82
N ARG A 521 -7.21 -38.47 5.92
CA ARG A 521 -5.77 -38.21 5.98
C ARG A 521 -5.46 -37.17 7.05
N LYS A 522 -4.25 -37.28 7.63
CA LYS A 522 -3.73 -36.29 8.60
C LYS A 522 -3.01 -35.16 7.87
N TRP A 523 -3.08 -33.96 8.43
CA TRP A 523 -2.38 -32.80 7.92
C TRP A 523 -0.86 -32.99 7.89
N SER A 524 -0.28 -33.65 8.91
CA SER A 524 1.17 -33.91 8.98
C SER A 524 1.72 -34.69 7.78
N GLU A 525 0.93 -35.56 7.16
CA GLU A 525 1.35 -36.28 5.96
C GLU A 525 1.49 -35.33 4.74
N ILE A 526 0.65 -34.30 4.70
CA ILE A 526 0.72 -33.23 3.69
C ILE A 526 1.93 -32.35 3.94
N GLU A 527 2.21 -32.00 5.21
CA GLU A 527 3.40 -31.24 5.60
C GLU A 527 4.69 -31.94 5.18
N ASP A 528 4.83 -33.23 5.50
CA ASP A 528 5.99 -34.04 5.13
C ASP A 528 6.17 -34.07 3.60
N LYS A 529 5.06 -34.20 2.87
CA LYS A 529 5.11 -34.21 1.40
C LYS A 529 5.52 -32.86 0.82
N CYS A 530 5.02 -31.76 1.39
CA CYS A 530 5.38 -30.40 1.00
C CYS A 530 6.84 -30.10 1.32
N LYS A 531 7.33 -30.47 2.52
CA LYS A 531 8.74 -30.33 2.92
C LYS A 531 9.64 -31.06 1.94
N GLY A 532 9.37 -32.34 1.69
CA GLY A 532 10.16 -33.13 0.73
C GLY A 532 10.13 -32.57 -0.70
N ALA A 533 9.04 -31.92 -1.12
CA ALA A 533 8.97 -31.27 -2.41
C ALA A 533 9.82 -29.98 -2.45
N VAL A 534 9.73 -29.13 -1.42
CA VAL A 534 10.54 -27.90 -1.32
C VAL A 534 12.02 -28.24 -1.35
N ASP A 535 12.46 -29.19 -0.53
CA ASP A 535 13.85 -29.67 -0.50
C ASP A 535 14.31 -30.22 -1.86
N PHE A 536 13.44 -30.98 -2.52
CA PHE A 536 13.75 -31.53 -3.84
C PHE A 536 13.92 -30.43 -4.89
N PHE A 537 13.00 -29.46 -4.99
CA PHE A 537 13.08 -28.39 -5.97
C PHE A 537 14.26 -27.47 -5.67
N TYR A 538 14.52 -27.18 -4.41
CA TYR A 538 15.68 -26.41 -3.98
C TYR A 538 17.00 -27.05 -4.42
N ASN A 539 17.26 -28.29 -3.98
CA ASN A 539 18.52 -28.99 -4.27
C ASN A 539 18.73 -29.15 -5.77
N ASN A 540 17.71 -29.56 -6.51
CA ASN A 540 17.83 -29.73 -7.97
C ASN A 540 18.08 -28.40 -8.70
N THR A 541 17.47 -27.30 -8.25
CA THR A 541 17.72 -25.99 -8.87
C THR A 541 19.11 -25.48 -8.57
N VAL A 542 19.59 -25.65 -7.33
CA VAL A 542 20.94 -25.26 -6.94
C VAL A 542 21.99 -26.08 -7.71
N GLU A 543 21.89 -27.39 -7.67
CA GLU A 543 22.93 -28.29 -8.20
C GLU A 543 22.95 -28.34 -9.74
N ASN A 544 21.77 -28.37 -10.36
CA ASN A 544 21.70 -28.60 -11.82
C ASN A 544 21.58 -27.30 -12.64
N PHE A 545 21.31 -26.16 -12.03
CA PHE A 545 21.17 -24.89 -12.76
C PHE A 545 22.03 -23.78 -12.18
N PHE A 546 21.83 -23.41 -10.90
CA PHE A 546 22.41 -22.20 -10.32
C PHE A 546 23.94 -22.28 -10.25
N LEU A 547 24.50 -23.31 -9.60
CA LEU A 547 25.95 -23.47 -9.46
C LEU A 547 26.65 -23.64 -10.82
N PRO A 548 26.20 -24.52 -11.74
CA PRO A 548 26.83 -24.64 -13.04
C PRO A 548 26.79 -23.37 -13.88
N LEU A 549 25.69 -22.61 -13.81
CA LEU A 549 25.56 -21.34 -14.52
C LEU A 549 26.44 -20.26 -13.90
N LYS A 550 26.55 -20.21 -12.56
CA LYS A 550 27.40 -19.27 -11.81
C LYS A 550 28.86 -19.48 -12.15
N ASP A 551 29.31 -20.73 -12.22
CA ASP A 551 30.68 -21.10 -12.63
C ASP A 551 30.95 -20.70 -14.08
N PHE A 552 30.03 -21.02 -14.99
CA PHE A 552 30.13 -20.63 -16.39
C PHE A 552 30.17 -19.12 -16.59
N TYR A 553 29.33 -18.38 -15.86
CA TYR A 553 29.31 -16.91 -15.88
C TYR A 553 30.64 -16.34 -15.33
N SER A 554 31.23 -16.94 -14.30
CA SER A 554 32.49 -16.46 -13.74
C SER A 554 33.63 -16.52 -14.77
N GLU A 555 33.64 -17.55 -15.61
CA GLU A 555 34.63 -17.74 -16.70
C GLU A 555 34.41 -16.78 -17.87
N THR A 556 33.13 -16.47 -18.19
CA THR A 556 32.80 -15.67 -19.39
C THR A 556 32.67 -14.18 -19.10
N SER A 557 32.47 -13.76 -17.84
CA SER A 557 32.15 -12.38 -17.44
C SER A 557 33.20 -11.34 -17.84
N GLY A 558 34.44 -11.73 -18.07
CA GLY A 558 35.56 -10.88 -18.49
C GLY A 558 35.86 -10.89 -19.99
N ALA A 559 35.22 -11.75 -20.78
CA ALA A 559 35.54 -11.96 -22.18
C ALA A 559 35.02 -10.79 -23.06
N ARG A 560 35.85 -10.35 -24.03
CA ARG A 560 35.48 -9.31 -24.98
C ARG A 560 34.39 -9.82 -25.95
N GLY A 561 33.46 -8.98 -26.33
CA GLY A 561 32.37 -9.33 -27.28
C GLY A 561 31.17 -10.02 -26.65
N LEU A 562 31.22 -10.48 -25.39
CA LEU A 562 30.13 -11.22 -24.71
C LEU A 562 29.24 -10.37 -23.81
N LYS A 563 29.27 -9.05 -23.95
CA LYS A 563 28.50 -8.15 -23.03
C LYS A 563 27.00 -8.43 -23.03
N ALA A 564 26.39 -8.62 -24.19
CA ALA A 564 24.95 -8.93 -24.30
C ALA A 564 24.63 -10.32 -23.74
N PHE A 565 25.37 -11.34 -24.14
CA PHE A 565 25.22 -12.71 -23.61
C PHE A 565 25.39 -12.77 -22.09
N ASN A 566 26.42 -12.12 -21.56
CA ASN A 566 26.64 -12.07 -20.11
C ASN A 566 25.55 -11.30 -19.36
N ALA A 567 24.89 -10.33 -20.00
CA ALA A 567 23.71 -9.68 -19.42
C ALA A 567 22.53 -10.64 -19.30
N GLU A 568 22.25 -11.45 -20.33
CA GLU A 568 21.20 -12.48 -20.30
C GLU A 568 21.53 -13.62 -19.31
N THR A 569 22.80 -14.06 -19.27
CA THR A 569 23.26 -15.08 -18.29
C THR A 569 23.07 -14.58 -16.85
N ARG A 570 23.38 -13.33 -16.61
CA ARG A 570 23.17 -12.71 -15.30
C ARG A 570 21.67 -12.59 -14.95
N THR A 571 20.83 -12.28 -15.93
CA THR A 571 19.37 -12.25 -15.72
C THR A 571 18.86 -13.63 -15.31
N LEU A 572 19.26 -14.69 -16.01
CA LEU A 572 18.87 -16.06 -15.64
C LEU A 572 19.39 -16.44 -14.24
N LEU A 573 20.62 -16.03 -13.87
CA LEU A 573 21.15 -16.25 -12.52
C LEU A 573 20.31 -15.55 -11.45
N TYR A 574 19.85 -14.32 -11.69
CA TYR A 574 18.95 -13.61 -10.76
C TYR A 574 17.59 -14.29 -10.66
N ASP A 575 17.02 -14.77 -11.77
CA ASP A 575 15.75 -15.49 -11.75
C ASP A 575 15.87 -16.83 -10.99
N LEU A 576 16.99 -17.53 -11.14
CA LEU A 576 17.27 -18.75 -10.38
C LEU A 576 17.48 -18.47 -8.88
N ALA A 577 18.25 -17.43 -8.55
CA ALA A 577 18.47 -17.02 -7.17
C ALA A 577 17.13 -16.64 -6.48
N ASP A 578 16.29 -15.87 -7.16
CA ASP A 578 14.96 -15.51 -6.68
C ASP A 578 14.06 -16.73 -6.44
N TYR A 579 14.08 -17.70 -7.35
CA TYR A 579 13.32 -18.94 -7.18
C TYR A 579 13.83 -19.77 -6.00
N ILE A 580 15.16 -19.88 -5.83
CA ILE A 580 15.80 -20.57 -4.70
C ILE A 580 15.42 -19.86 -3.38
N ASP A 581 15.50 -18.53 -3.32
CA ASP A 581 15.16 -17.75 -2.11
C ASP A 581 13.68 -17.89 -1.75
N ARG A 582 12.77 -17.89 -2.73
CA ARG A 582 11.34 -18.18 -2.49
C ARG A 582 11.09 -19.58 -1.94
N LEU A 583 11.84 -20.58 -2.36
CA LEU A 583 11.76 -21.93 -1.80
C LEU A 583 12.26 -21.98 -0.35
N LYS A 584 13.35 -21.26 -0.01
CA LYS A 584 13.85 -21.14 1.37
C LYS A 584 12.83 -20.48 2.31
N ASP A 585 12.16 -19.44 1.82
CA ASP A 585 11.20 -18.67 2.61
C ASP A 585 9.79 -19.31 2.64
N CYS A 586 9.64 -20.47 2.02
CA CYS A 586 8.37 -21.17 1.94
C CYS A 586 7.94 -21.70 3.31
N ASP A 587 6.73 -21.36 3.72
CA ASP A 587 6.10 -21.83 4.95
C ASP A 587 4.77 -22.52 4.68
N LEU A 588 4.37 -23.39 5.61
CA LEU A 588 3.05 -24.01 5.63
C LEU A 588 2.37 -23.64 6.96
N LEU A 589 1.33 -22.82 6.90
CA LEU A 589 0.64 -22.29 8.09
C LEU A 589 1.59 -21.56 9.07
N GLY A 590 2.62 -20.90 8.58
CA GLY A 590 3.64 -20.20 9.38
C GLY A 590 4.78 -21.08 9.90
N VAL A 591 4.80 -22.38 9.57
CA VAL A 591 5.89 -23.28 9.87
C VAL A 591 6.84 -23.35 8.67
N PRO A 592 8.12 -22.94 8.80
CA PRO A 592 9.09 -23.03 7.71
C PRO A 592 9.24 -24.47 7.22
N LEU A 593 9.25 -24.64 5.91
CA LEU A 593 9.43 -25.95 5.28
C LEU A 593 10.89 -26.27 4.96
N PHE A 594 11.74 -25.26 4.81
CA PHE A 594 13.16 -25.42 4.49
C PHE A 594 14.02 -25.39 5.75
N ASP A 595 15.02 -26.28 5.79
CA ASP A 595 15.99 -26.33 6.89
C ASP A 595 17.23 -25.51 6.53
N LYS A 596 17.47 -24.43 7.29
CA LYS A 596 18.55 -23.46 7.02
C LYS A 596 19.98 -24.01 7.16
N GLU A 597 20.17 -25.21 7.70
CA GLU A 597 21.51 -25.81 7.83
C GLU A 597 22.16 -26.13 6.46
N ASN A 598 21.38 -26.23 5.39
CA ASN A 598 21.83 -26.55 4.03
C ASN A 598 21.79 -25.34 3.07
N GLU A 599 21.89 -24.13 3.58
CA GLU A 599 21.76 -22.92 2.78
C GLU A 599 22.96 -22.66 1.87
N VAL A 600 22.71 -22.51 0.56
CA VAL A 600 23.70 -22.08 -0.42
C VAL A 600 23.62 -20.56 -0.61
N ASP A 601 24.79 -19.90 -0.66
CA ASP A 601 24.87 -18.46 -0.97
C ASP A 601 24.40 -18.20 -2.41
N THR A 602 23.22 -17.62 -2.54
CA THR A 602 22.58 -17.22 -3.80
C THR A 602 23.05 -15.85 -4.30
N SER A 603 24.02 -15.19 -3.63
CA SER A 603 24.55 -13.92 -4.10
C SER A 603 25.12 -14.03 -5.52
N VAL A 604 24.54 -13.27 -6.45
CA VAL A 604 24.98 -13.18 -7.85
C VAL A 604 26.08 -12.13 -8.01
N VAL A 605 26.48 -11.47 -6.92
CA VAL A 605 27.55 -10.47 -6.92
C VAL A 605 28.88 -11.18 -7.14
N ILE A 606 29.29 -11.28 -8.40
CA ILE A 606 30.70 -11.46 -8.70
C ILE A 606 31.35 -10.13 -8.34
N VAL A 607 31.90 -10.03 -7.14
CA VAL A 607 32.84 -8.98 -6.79
C VAL A 607 34.00 -9.16 -7.77
N LYS A 608 34.02 -8.41 -8.88
CA LYS A 608 35.21 -8.29 -9.70
C LYS A 608 36.31 -7.83 -8.74
N LYS A 609 37.19 -8.75 -8.34
CA LYS A 609 38.39 -8.33 -7.62
C LYS A 609 38.98 -7.17 -8.42
N PRO A 610 39.17 -5.99 -7.84
CA PRO A 610 39.73 -4.85 -8.54
C PRO A 610 41.00 -5.31 -9.29
N THR A 611 41.16 -4.87 -10.52
CA THR A 611 42.21 -5.35 -11.44
C THR A 611 43.61 -5.30 -10.80
N HIS A 612 43.84 -4.37 -9.90
CA HIS A 612 45.10 -4.28 -9.14
C HIS A 612 45.24 -5.37 -8.07
N LEU A 613 44.16 -5.84 -7.44
CA LEU A 613 44.19 -6.95 -6.48
C LEU A 613 44.49 -8.28 -7.16
N ILE A 614 44.02 -8.52 -8.38
CA ILE A 614 44.36 -9.71 -9.17
C ILE A 614 45.83 -9.69 -9.55
N THR A 615 46.38 -8.52 -9.92
CA THR A 615 47.81 -8.34 -10.16
C THR A 615 48.63 -8.65 -8.90
N PHE A 616 48.21 -8.08 -7.76
CA PHE A 616 48.86 -8.27 -6.48
C PHE A 616 48.88 -9.75 -6.06
N GLN A 617 47.73 -10.44 -6.17
CA GLN A 617 47.64 -11.87 -5.84
C GLN A 617 48.61 -12.72 -6.65
N LEU A 618 48.68 -12.52 -7.98
CA LEU A 618 49.62 -13.25 -8.84
C LEU A 618 51.08 -12.90 -8.49
N PHE A 619 51.34 -11.66 -8.08
CA PHE A 619 52.67 -11.23 -7.61
C PHE A 619 53.03 -11.87 -6.28
N ASP A 620 52.11 -11.94 -5.34
CA ASP A 620 52.26 -12.56 -4.02
C ASP A 620 52.46 -14.10 -4.13
N GLU A 621 51.85 -14.71 -5.14
CA GLU A 621 52.11 -16.12 -5.55
C GLU A 621 53.48 -16.34 -6.17
N GLY A 622 54.33 -15.31 -6.27
CA GLY A 622 55.71 -15.36 -6.75
C GLY A 622 55.87 -15.17 -8.27
N MET A 623 54.82 -14.77 -8.98
CA MET A 623 54.89 -14.57 -10.44
C MET A 623 55.51 -13.20 -10.76
N PRO A 624 56.58 -13.17 -11.60
CA PRO A 624 57.23 -11.91 -11.93
C PRO A 624 56.36 -11.01 -12.81
N PRO A 625 56.55 -9.66 -12.74
CA PRO A 625 55.68 -8.67 -13.40
C PRO A 625 55.50 -8.89 -14.92
N TYR A 626 56.50 -9.37 -15.63
CA TYR A 626 56.41 -9.62 -17.07
C TYR A 626 55.53 -10.84 -17.40
N GLU A 627 55.58 -11.91 -16.60
CA GLU A 627 54.68 -13.08 -16.73
C GLU A 627 53.24 -12.72 -16.37
N ILE A 628 53.06 -11.89 -15.34
CA ILE A 628 51.73 -11.36 -15.00
C ILE A 628 51.15 -10.55 -16.15
N ALA A 629 51.98 -9.72 -16.79
CA ALA A 629 51.58 -8.91 -17.93
C ALA A 629 51.12 -9.78 -19.12
N GLU A 630 51.88 -10.84 -19.42
CA GLU A 630 51.58 -11.79 -20.47
C GLU A 630 50.31 -12.60 -20.15
N LYS A 631 50.22 -13.22 -18.96
CA LYS A 631 49.07 -13.98 -18.48
C LYS A 631 47.78 -13.17 -18.46
N ARG A 632 47.87 -11.90 -18.10
CA ARG A 632 46.72 -11.02 -18.00
C ARG A 632 46.42 -10.20 -19.27
N LYS A 633 47.27 -10.32 -20.30
CA LYS A 633 47.21 -9.54 -21.56
C LYS A 633 47.12 -8.04 -21.31
N ILE A 634 47.97 -7.54 -20.42
CA ILE A 634 48.13 -6.11 -20.06
C ILE A 634 49.58 -5.70 -20.20
N THR A 635 49.88 -4.40 -20.26
CA THR A 635 51.28 -3.95 -20.32
C THR A 635 51.97 -4.11 -18.97
N VAL A 636 53.30 -4.36 -19.00
CA VAL A 636 54.12 -4.41 -17.78
C VAL A 636 54.03 -3.12 -16.97
N ALA A 637 53.94 -1.96 -17.64
CA ALA A 637 53.71 -0.68 -16.99
C ALA A 637 52.35 -0.60 -16.24
N THR A 638 51.34 -1.31 -16.72
CA THR A 638 50.03 -1.43 -16.04
C THR A 638 50.16 -2.32 -14.79
N VAL A 639 50.98 -3.41 -14.87
CA VAL A 639 51.26 -4.26 -13.70
C VAL A 639 51.94 -3.47 -12.61
N TYR A 640 52.99 -2.70 -12.90
CA TYR A 640 53.64 -1.84 -11.91
C TYR A 640 52.71 -0.80 -11.32
N ARG A 641 51.83 -0.19 -12.12
CA ARG A 641 50.81 0.76 -11.64
C ARG A 641 49.83 0.10 -10.69
N HIS A 642 49.46 -1.14 -10.93
CA HIS A 642 48.59 -1.91 -10.04
C HIS A 642 49.30 -2.24 -8.72
N LEU A 643 50.58 -2.66 -8.77
CA LEU A 643 51.36 -2.95 -7.57
C LEU A 643 51.64 -1.69 -6.73
N ALA A 644 51.90 -0.56 -7.39
CA ALA A 644 52.07 0.74 -6.70
C ALA A 644 50.81 1.16 -5.94
N LYS A 645 49.62 0.85 -6.47
CA LYS A 645 48.36 1.08 -5.73
C LYS A 645 48.21 0.27 -4.44
N MET A 646 48.98 -0.83 -4.33
CA MET A 646 49.04 -1.68 -3.13
C MET A 646 50.21 -1.32 -2.20
N GLY A 647 50.84 -0.15 -2.40
CA GLY A 647 51.98 0.31 -1.59
C GLY A 647 53.35 -0.27 -1.95
N LEU A 648 53.43 -1.07 -3.04
CA LEU A 648 54.66 -1.70 -3.52
C LEU A 648 55.36 -0.80 -4.56
N THR A 649 55.90 0.31 -4.15
CA THR A 649 56.52 1.34 -5.01
C THR A 649 57.98 0.99 -5.44
N GLU A 650 58.63 -0.02 -4.84
CA GLU A 650 60.01 -0.38 -5.12
C GLU A 650 60.20 -1.66 -5.96
N VAL A 651 59.08 -2.24 -6.48
CA VAL A 651 59.12 -3.51 -7.24
C VAL A 651 60.02 -3.43 -8.49
N GLU A 652 60.19 -2.23 -9.09
CA GLU A 652 61.09 -2.05 -10.25
C GLU A 652 62.55 -2.30 -9.95
N LYS A 653 62.98 -2.08 -8.67
CA LYS A 653 64.40 -2.28 -8.28
C LYS A 653 64.72 -3.73 -7.99
N THR A 654 63.75 -4.55 -7.58
CA THR A 654 63.97 -5.94 -7.15
C THR A 654 64.05 -6.95 -8.32
N PHE A 655 63.48 -6.62 -9.46
CA PHE A 655 63.43 -7.52 -10.66
C PHE A 655 64.31 -7.02 -11.81
N LYS A 656 65.14 -5.99 -11.64
CA LYS A 656 66.17 -5.57 -12.60
C LYS A 656 67.57 -6.18 -12.30
N MET A 657 67.68 -7.06 -11.31
CA MET A 657 68.81 -7.98 -11.10
C MET A 657 68.37 -9.35 -11.57
#